data_955e014727c7ca1099ecba06a64b1396
#
_entry.id   955e014727c7ca1099ecba06a64b1396
#
_cell.length_a   1.000
_cell.length_b   1.000
_cell.length_c   1.000
_cell.angle_alpha   90.00
_cell.angle_beta   90.00
_cell.angle_gamma   90.00
#
_symmetry.space_group_name_H-M   'P 1'
#
loop_
_entity.id
_entity.type
_entity.pdbx_description
1 polymer ?
#
loop_
_entity_poly.entity_id
_entity_poly.type
_entity_poly.pdbx_seq_one_letter_code
_entity_poly.pdbx_strand_id
1 'polypeptide(L)'
;MAGRIVGAHGDAPELAGGAPAGGSRTAPTRGFGAFALRSALLLAAFLCLNGMIPPTRAQDAPTPTGDQPWDLRAVEQAGQFTFYDAPAGSSATGKPLEIGDFDGDGCGDLAVTGQNATHAVSGEWRGSGGHMRIVMNLCDIAGAAAVEGGWALPPGAAAGFSIYGAYSGDMAGAESYVADFNVDGFDDLLFSAQNSDGPHQDRSNAGAAYVLFGGADFAAHTDIDLRALPDDVIVFYGATAEDRLGLWLEGGDFDGDGFEDLLIGANQGDGEGDHRINAGEVWVIFGAADMAARYGQVTDLRQPPGSAAWIIGVDYDDLMGSTVWGDDLDGDGYDDAIVSAALWRASSGIGGMSFGGGDGPTNRRYNSGETFIVFGGPYLRGQIIDLAARLDNTGRPLNDSIAVIYGRDANDLLGEEIAVGDLDGDGQRDLILGTLVGDGEADNLDEAGEAWVIYSRGDLAGQMIDLSAPEPGRSVVIYPDQADSKAGDTLRAADLDGDGVDDLFYGAPDYDPTGSDGALRRNAGMMAVLFGERGGLPNDDGVIRLFDPPDGLRVRFIIGTDDNDMMPYALAVGDVDGDGVVDIAPNAMGGDGQFNHLQNAGEIYVLSGAEFLSPDHVMTTVESTLEAATAAAITTAAATAPPLPDATVVARAGDRERGRQHYQETCAGCHGFAGEGVPNLGLPLVSSPLLLYASDATLLTFLRSGRAADHSDNVTGVSMPPSGGRPDWTDADLADLIAYIRGLRDQGAAQP
;
A
#
# COMPACT_ATOMS: atom_id res chain seq x y z
N MET A 1 64.34 7.56 -23.99
CA MET A 1 65.04 6.39 -24.55
C MET A 1 63.96 5.37 -24.86
N ALA A 2 63.42 5.35 -25.99
CA ALA A 2 63.73 4.78 -27.30
C ALA A 2 63.98 3.27 -27.25
N GLY A 3 63.10 2.49 -27.91
CA GLY A 3 63.24 1.08 -28.19
C GLY A 3 62.02 0.48 -28.86
N ARG A 4 61.87 0.71 -30.17
CA ARG A 4 61.03 -0.01 -31.13
C ARG A 4 61.59 -1.43 -31.39
N ILE A 5 60.76 -2.34 -31.95
CA ILE A 5 60.90 -3.19 -33.16
C ILE A 5 59.77 -4.24 -33.12
N VAL A 6 58.73 -4.26 -34.02
CA VAL A 6 58.58 -4.86 -35.37
C VAL A 6 58.71 -6.39 -35.32
N GLY A 7 57.78 -7.25 -35.68
CA GLY A 7 56.83 -7.39 -36.75
C GLY A 7 56.83 -8.89 -37.13
N ALA A 8 55.75 -9.46 -37.63
CA ALA A 8 55.66 -10.18 -38.89
C ALA A 8 54.51 -11.25 -38.88
N HIS A 9 53.63 -11.09 -39.82
CA HIS A 9 52.93 -11.97 -40.75
C HIS A 9 52.95 -13.48 -40.57
N GLY A 10 51.80 -14.11 -40.84
CA GLY A 10 51.66 -15.53 -41.19
C GLY A 10 50.21 -15.96 -41.37
N ASP A 11 49.71 -15.73 -42.55
CA ASP A 11 48.79 -16.51 -43.41
C ASP A 11 47.75 -17.49 -42.86
N ALA A 12 46.52 -17.31 -43.38
CA ALA A 12 45.45 -18.27 -43.46
C ALA A 12 45.73 -19.42 -44.43
N PRO A 13 45.00 -20.52 -44.38
CA PRO A 13 44.26 -20.91 -45.58
C PRO A 13 42.80 -21.30 -45.39
N GLU A 14 41.98 -20.94 -46.38
CA GLU A 14 40.69 -21.47 -46.72
C GLU A 14 40.75 -22.99 -46.98
N LEU A 15 39.62 -23.67 -46.72
CA LEU A 15 38.98 -24.65 -47.63
C LEU A 15 37.62 -25.11 -47.03
N ALA A 16 36.59 -24.63 -47.63
CA ALA A 16 35.54 -25.27 -48.42
C ALA A 16 34.82 -26.52 -47.88
N GLY A 17 33.49 -26.42 -47.81
CA GLY A 17 32.59 -27.43 -48.33
C GLY A 17 31.65 -28.16 -47.40
N GLY A 18 30.37 -27.92 -47.56
CA GLY A 18 29.36 -28.95 -47.31
C GLY A 18 28.16 -28.56 -46.43
N ALA A 19 27.13 -28.00 -47.02
CA ALA A 19 25.78 -28.10 -46.45
C ALA A 19 25.23 -29.51 -46.60
N PRO A 20 24.39 -29.97 -45.65
CA PRO A 20 23.04 -30.25 -46.06
C PRO A 20 21.95 -29.81 -45.06
N ALA A 21 20.93 -29.22 -45.64
CA ALA A 21 19.49 -29.35 -45.43
C ALA A 21 18.91 -29.67 -44.04
N GLY A 22 18.05 -28.74 -43.56
CA GLY A 22 16.71 -29.09 -43.13
C GLY A 22 16.52 -29.53 -41.68
N GLY A 23 16.12 -28.65 -40.88
CA GLY A 23 15.51 -28.91 -39.59
C GLY A 23 14.96 -27.62 -39.02
N SER A 24 13.71 -27.31 -39.35
CA SER A 24 12.97 -26.28 -38.65
C SER A 24 12.90 -26.64 -37.17
N ARG A 25 13.58 -25.90 -36.36
CA ARG A 25 13.28 -25.85 -34.93
C ARG A 25 12.36 -24.68 -34.74
N THR A 26 11.08 -24.97 -34.58
CA THR A 26 10.11 -24.08 -33.96
C THR A 26 10.62 -23.77 -32.57
N ALA A 27 10.80 -22.51 -32.27
CA ALA A 27 10.98 -22.02 -30.93
C ALA A 27 9.76 -22.42 -30.07
N PRO A 28 9.93 -22.84 -28.83
CA PRO A 28 8.80 -23.04 -27.97
C PRO A 28 8.24 -21.64 -27.60
N THR A 29 7.05 -21.37 -28.07
CA THR A 29 6.20 -20.34 -27.48
C THR A 29 5.98 -20.73 -26.03
N ARG A 30 6.64 -20.07 -25.10
CA ARG A 30 6.33 -20.15 -23.69
C ARG A 30 5.09 -19.28 -23.49
N GLY A 31 3.94 -19.96 -23.37
CA GLY A 31 2.69 -19.32 -23.07
C GLY A 31 2.63 -18.99 -21.59
N PHE A 32 2.25 -17.78 -21.28
CA PHE A 32 1.52 -17.42 -20.07
C PHE A 32 0.42 -18.45 -19.87
N GLY A 33 0.33 -19.08 -18.72
CA GLY A 33 -0.72 -20.05 -18.46
C GLY A 33 -0.28 -21.30 -17.70
N ALA A 34 0.66 -21.23 -16.79
CA ALA A 34 0.94 -22.37 -15.91
C ALA A 34 -0.14 -22.52 -14.82
N PHE A 35 -0.81 -21.45 -14.42
CA PHE A 35 -1.90 -21.49 -13.44
C PHE A 35 -3.25 -21.91 -14.04
N ALA A 36 -3.63 -21.39 -15.21
CA ALA A 36 -4.89 -21.76 -15.85
C ALA A 36 -4.92 -23.18 -16.48
N LEU A 37 -3.76 -23.84 -16.70
CA LEU A 37 -3.73 -25.10 -17.44
C LEU A 37 -3.83 -26.35 -16.56
N ARG A 38 -3.53 -26.29 -15.27
CA ARG A 38 -3.72 -27.44 -14.36
C ARG A 38 -5.16 -27.62 -13.93
N SER A 39 -5.91 -26.55 -13.71
CA SER A 39 -7.35 -26.62 -13.40
C SER A 39 -8.19 -27.03 -14.60
N ALA A 40 -7.84 -26.58 -15.82
CA ALA A 40 -8.56 -26.94 -17.04
C ALA A 40 -8.40 -28.41 -17.47
N LEU A 41 -7.31 -29.08 -17.12
CA LEU A 41 -7.08 -30.49 -17.46
C LEU A 41 -7.80 -31.48 -16.51
N LEU A 42 -8.04 -31.10 -15.29
CA LEU A 42 -8.84 -31.86 -14.32
C LEU A 42 -10.35 -31.68 -14.56
N LEU A 43 -10.78 -30.48 -14.94
CA LEU A 43 -12.18 -30.20 -15.27
C LEU A 43 -12.61 -30.87 -16.60
N ALA A 44 -11.71 -30.99 -17.60
CA ALA A 44 -11.98 -31.66 -18.85
C ALA A 44 -12.17 -33.20 -18.70
N ALA A 45 -11.58 -33.79 -17.65
CA ALA A 45 -11.77 -35.23 -17.37
C ALA A 45 -13.08 -35.51 -16.62
N PHE A 46 -13.66 -34.55 -15.91
CA PHE A 46 -14.91 -34.72 -15.18
C PHE A 46 -16.15 -34.42 -16.03
N LEU A 47 -16.01 -33.58 -17.08
CA LEU A 47 -17.12 -33.17 -17.97
C LEU A 47 -17.43 -34.15 -19.12
N CYS A 48 -16.59 -35.18 -19.34
CA CYS A 48 -16.91 -36.24 -20.30
C CYS A 48 -17.93 -37.26 -19.78
N LEU A 49 -18.39 -37.18 -18.56
CA LEU A 49 -19.32 -38.15 -17.94
C LEU A 49 -20.73 -37.62 -17.63
N ASN A 50 -20.97 -36.33 -17.79
CA ASN A 50 -22.33 -35.77 -17.62
C ASN A 50 -22.62 -34.82 -18.78
N GLY A 51 -23.62 -35.19 -19.56
CA GLY A 51 -23.94 -34.56 -20.85
C GLY A 51 -24.32 -33.08 -20.76
N MET A 52 -23.67 -32.36 -21.63
CA MET A 52 -24.03 -31.15 -22.33
C MET A 52 -25.12 -30.24 -21.77
N ILE A 53 -24.70 -29.10 -21.22
CA ILE A 53 -25.39 -27.82 -21.38
C ILE A 53 -24.35 -26.87 -22.03
N PRO A 54 -24.66 -26.20 -23.17
CA PRO A 54 -23.72 -25.25 -23.76
C PRO A 54 -23.65 -24.00 -22.87
N PRO A 55 -22.47 -23.35 -22.76
CA PRO A 55 -22.39 -22.05 -22.08
C PRO A 55 -23.28 -21.06 -22.81
N THR A 56 -24.23 -20.50 -22.11
CA THR A 56 -24.98 -19.35 -22.59
C THR A 56 -24.00 -18.19 -22.57
N ARG A 57 -23.67 -17.71 -23.77
CA ARG A 57 -22.98 -16.45 -23.98
C ARG A 57 -23.63 -15.40 -23.08
N ALA A 58 -22.83 -14.71 -22.26
CA ALA A 58 -23.30 -13.55 -21.52
C ALA A 58 -24.00 -12.61 -22.52
N GLN A 59 -25.28 -12.39 -22.36
CA GLN A 59 -26.01 -11.37 -23.09
C GLN A 59 -25.58 -10.04 -22.51
N ASP A 60 -25.31 -9.08 -23.42
CA ASP A 60 -25.05 -7.69 -23.08
C ASP A 60 -25.90 -7.25 -21.90
N ALA A 61 -25.25 -7.08 -20.74
CA ALA A 61 -25.91 -6.49 -19.58
C ALA A 61 -26.29 -5.05 -19.95
N PRO A 62 -27.49 -4.59 -19.62
CA PRO A 62 -27.85 -3.20 -19.88
C PRO A 62 -26.89 -2.30 -19.10
N THR A 63 -26.33 -1.30 -19.79
CA THR A 63 -25.51 -0.25 -19.21
C THR A 63 -26.26 0.36 -18.02
N PRO A 64 -25.75 0.26 -16.78
CA PRO A 64 -26.41 0.87 -15.65
C PRO A 64 -26.28 2.39 -15.74
N THR A 65 -27.37 3.07 -15.90
CA THR A 65 -27.42 4.52 -15.76
C THR A 65 -27.71 4.84 -14.30
N GLY A 66 -26.67 5.22 -13.54
CA GLY A 66 -26.80 5.77 -12.19
C GLY A 66 -26.56 4.79 -11.06
N ASP A 67 -25.43 4.08 -11.09
CA ASP A 67 -25.03 3.24 -9.96
C ASP A 67 -24.69 4.11 -8.73
N GLN A 68 -25.29 3.76 -7.61
CA GLN A 68 -24.88 4.35 -6.33
C GLN A 68 -23.51 3.77 -5.96
N PRO A 69 -22.59 4.56 -5.38
CA PRO A 69 -21.31 4.05 -4.93
C PRO A 69 -21.46 2.95 -3.87
N TRP A 70 -20.56 2.00 -3.86
CA TRP A 70 -20.41 1.04 -2.77
C TRP A 70 -19.97 1.77 -1.51
N ASP A 71 -20.83 1.84 -0.51
CA ASP A 71 -20.59 2.49 0.76
C ASP A 71 -20.07 1.44 1.76
N LEU A 72 -18.76 1.47 2.06
CA LEU A 72 -18.12 0.49 2.95
C LEU A 72 -18.73 0.45 4.35
N ARG A 73 -19.34 1.53 4.83
CA ARG A 73 -20.08 1.51 6.10
C ARG A 73 -21.22 0.48 6.09
N ALA A 74 -21.85 0.28 4.94
CA ALA A 74 -22.87 -0.74 4.81
C ALA A 74 -22.26 -2.15 4.66
N VAL A 75 -21.09 -2.25 4.04
CA VAL A 75 -20.29 -3.47 3.95
C VAL A 75 -19.84 -3.93 5.34
N GLU A 76 -19.31 -3.05 6.16
CA GLU A 76 -18.95 -3.32 7.56
C GLU A 76 -20.15 -3.86 8.37
N GLN A 77 -21.31 -3.26 8.19
CA GLN A 77 -22.53 -3.71 8.84
C GLN A 77 -23.07 -5.06 8.32
N ALA A 78 -22.79 -5.40 7.07
CA ALA A 78 -23.19 -6.68 6.45
C ALA A 78 -22.32 -7.87 6.86
N GLY A 79 -21.21 -7.64 7.59
CA GLY A 79 -20.32 -8.68 8.09
C GLY A 79 -19.34 -9.19 7.06
N GLN A 80 -18.99 -8.39 6.07
CA GLN A 80 -17.83 -8.65 5.23
C GLN A 80 -16.54 -8.46 6.03
N PHE A 81 -15.45 -9.01 5.50
CA PHE A 81 -14.25 -9.21 6.25
C PHE A 81 -13.53 -7.89 6.53
N THR A 82 -13.27 -7.56 7.77
CA THR A 82 -12.51 -6.38 8.15
C THR A 82 -11.46 -6.75 9.20
N PHE A 83 -10.21 -6.42 8.95
CA PHE A 83 -9.11 -6.58 9.87
C PHE A 83 -8.81 -5.26 10.58
N TYR A 84 -8.46 -5.35 11.84
CA TYR A 84 -8.04 -4.22 12.65
C TYR A 84 -6.69 -4.51 13.30
N ASP A 85 -5.80 -3.52 13.40
CA ASP A 85 -4.62 -3.65 14.24
C ASP A 85 -4.95 -3.30 15.71
N ALA A 86 -4.28 -3.93 16.61
CA ALA A 86 -4.30 -3.61 18.04
C ALA A 86 -2.87 -3.58 18.57
N PRO A 87 -2.54 -2.57 19.39
CA PRO A 87 -3.38 -1.60 20.09
C PRO A 87 -3.48 -0.24 19.37
N ALA A 88 -4.62 0.43 19.60
CA ALA A 88 -4.97 1.73 19.07
C ALA A 88 -3.81 2.75 19.03
N GLY A 89 -3.62 3.44 17.90
CA GLY A 89 -2.72 4.58 17.75
C GLY A 89 -1.26 4.24 17.45
N SER A 90 -0.96 3.03 17.01
CA SER A 90 0.43 2.62 16.79
C SER A 90 0.86 2.52 15.32
N SER A 91 -0.06 2.53 14.33
CA SER A 91 0.40 2.25 12.96
C SER A 91 -0.59 2.61 11.88
N ALA A 92 -0.06 2.94 10.73
CA ALA A 92 -0.75 2.85 9.46
C ALA A 92 -0.83 1.37 9.07
N THR A 93 -1.84 0.64 9.56
CA THR A 93 -1.99 -0.78 9.25
C THR A 93 -2.42 -0.96 7.80
N GLY A 94 -1.77 -1.92 7.11
CA GLY A 94 -2.08 -2.29 5.74
C GLY A 94 -1.44 -1.40 4.67
N LYS A 95 -0.32 -0.75 4.96
CA LYS A 95 0.54 -0.19 3.92
C LYS A 95 1.97 -0.72 4.13
N PRO A 96 2.44 -1.60 3.27
CA PRO A 96 1.76 -2.33 2.18
C PRO A 96 0.85 -3.47 2.65
N LEU A 97 0.15 -4.06 1.68
CA LEU A 97 -0.81 -5.15 1.83
C LEU A 97 -0.65 -6.11 0.65
N GLU A 98 -0.36 -7.40 0.92
CA GLU A 98 -0.09 -8.39 -0.12
C GLU A 98 -0.89 -9.66 0.08
N ILE A 99 -1.23 -10.30 -1.04
CA ILE A 99 -1.89 -11.62 -1.08
C ILE A 99 -0.97 -12.60 -1.79
N GLY A 100 -0.76 -13.80 -1.20
CA GLY A 100 0.02 -14.89 -1.80
C GLY A 100 -0.38 -16.24 -1.22
N ASP A 101 -0.07 -17.33 -1.91
CA ASP A 101 -0.24 -18.71 -1.42
C ASP A 101 1.10 -19.23 -0.87
N PHE A 102 1.44 -18.78 0.37
CA PHE A 102 2.75 -19.05 0.96
C PHE A 102 2.97 -20.50 1.36
N ASP A 103 1.90 -21.28 1.61
CA ASP A 103 2.00 -22.69 1.99
C ASP A 103 1.55 -23.68 0.88
N GLY A 104 1.12 -23.17 -0.26
CA GLY A 104 0.81 -23.95 -1.45
C GLY A 104 -0.49 -24.74 -1.33
N ASP A 105 -1.41 -24.35 -0.46
CA ASP A 105 -2.65 -25.08 -0.25
C ASP A 105 -3.77 -24.65 -1.23
N GLY A 106 -3.54 -23.61 -2.01
CA GLY A 106 -4.44 -23.05 -3.01
C GLY A 106 -5.43 -22.03 -2.48
N CYS A 107 -5.27 -21.61 -1.21
CA CYS A 107 -5.96 -20.49 -0.59
C CYS A 107 -5.03 -19.28 -0.49
N GLY A 108 -5.50 -18.10 -0.82
CA GLY A 108 -4.72 -16.90 -0.58
C GLY A 108 -4.45 -16.68 0.92
N ASP A 109 -3.24 -16.26 1.23
CA ASP A 109 -2.80 -15.78 2.54
C ASP A 109 -2.59 -14.28 2.47
N LEU A 110 -2.64 -13.58 3.60
CA LEU A 110 -2.53 -12.13 3.64
C LEU A 110 -1.34 -11.69 4.49
N ALA A 111 -0.44 -10.90 3.92
CA ALA A 111 0.59 -10.19 4.63
C ALA A 111 0.14 -8.75 4.90
N VAL A 112 -0.03 -8.40 6.18
CA VAL A 112 -0.47 -7.07 6.63
C VAL A 112 0.64 -6.42 7.40
N THR A 113 0.95 -5.18 7.08
CA THR A 113 2.06 -4.46 7.69
C THR A 113 1.62 -3.32 8.60
N GLY A 114 2.48 -2.97 9.54
CA GLY A 114 2.36 -1.81 10.41
C GLY A 114 3.76 -1.24 10.66
N GLN A 115 4.31 -0.53 9.67
CA GLN A 115 5.69 -0.06 9.67
C GLN A 115 6.05 0.81 10.90
N ASN A 116 5.10 1.56 11.44
CA ASN A 116 5.30 2.41 12.61
C ASN A 116 4.99 1.71 13.93
N ALA A 117 4.64 0.41 13.89
CA ALA A 117 4.23 -0.31 15.08
C ALA A 117 5.32 -0.35 16.14
N THR A 118 4.91 -0.11 17.38
CA THR A 118 5.74 -0.29 18.57
C THR A 118 5.35 -1.59 19.25
N HIS A 119 6.30 -2.48 19.41
CA HIS A 119 6.05 -3.82 19.95
C HIS A 119 7.08 -4.21 21.03
N ALA A 120 6.76 -5.26 21.77
CA ALA A 120 7.67 -5.85 22.76
C ALA A 120 8.01 -7.29 22.37
N VAL A 121 9.28 -7.57 22.10
CA VAL A 121 9.78 -8.91 21.80
C VAL A 121 10.75 -9.33 22.89
N SER A 122 10.54 -10.51 23.48
CA SER A 122 11.39 -11.05 24.57
C SER A 122 11.57 -10.08 25.75
N GLY A 123 10.58 -9.20 25.99
CA GLY A 123 10.59 -8.20 27.07
C GLY A 123 11.34 -6.91 26.76
N GLU A 124 11.79 -6.72 25.54
CA GLU A 124 12.40 -5.48 25.04
C GLU A 124 11.39 -4.72 24.17
N TRP A 125 11.21 -3.42 24.45
CA TRP A 125 10.36 -2.55 23.64
C TRP A 125 11.15 -1.99 22.45
N ARG A 126 10.55 -2.09 21.25
CA ARG A 126 11.08 -1.55 19.99
C ARG A 126 10.10 -0.52 19.45
N GLY A 127 10.34 0.77 19.72
CA GLY A 127 9.51 1.87 19.23
C GLY A 127 9.69 2.03 17.72
N SER A 128 8.59 2.06 16.96
CA SER A 128 8.62 2.11 15.48
C SER A 128 9.56 1.08 14.86
N GLY A 129 9.66 -0.11 15.49
CA GLY A 129 10.47 -1.20 14.96
C GLY A 129 9.85 -1.83 13.72
N GLY A 130 8.55 -1.64 13.55
CA GLY A 130 7.74 -2.26 12.50
C GLY A 130 7.25 -3.66 12.87
N HIS A 131 6.11 -4.02 12.34
CA HIS A 131 5.44 -5.28 12.60
C HIS A 131 4.69 -5.71 11.35
N MET A 132 4.79 -6.99 11.00
CA MET A 132 3.97 -7.60 9.96
C MET A 132 3.17 -8.74 10.56
N ARG A 133 1.97 -8.96 10.06
CA ARG A 133 1.12 -10.09 10.42
C ARG A 133 0.83 -10.90 9.18
N ILE A 134 1.11 -12.19 9.24
CA ILE A 134 0.69 -13.15 8.23
C ILE A 134 -0.62 -13.78 8.70
N VAL A 135 -1.62 -13.75 7.86
CA VAL A 135 -2.95 -14.36 8.09
C VAL A 135 -3.12 -15.46 7.07
N MET A 136 -3.23 -16.69 7.53
CA MET A 136 -3.27 -17.87 6.67
C MET A 136 -4.69 -18.23 6.27
N ASN A 137 -4.86 -18.79 5.06
CA ASN A 137 -6.08 -19.48 4.60
C ASN A 137 -7.32 -18.58 4.55
N LEU A 138 -7.29 -17.54 3.74
CA LEU A 138 -8.41 -16.60 3.57
C LEU A 138 -9.69 -17.28 3.04
N CYS A 139 -9.61 -18.39 2.28
CA CYS A 139 -10.79 -19.15 1.85
C CYS A 139 -11.65 -19.65 3.00
N ASP A 140 -11.05 -20.02 4.14
CA ASP A 140 -11.79 -20.48 5.32
C ASP A 140 -12.48 -19.32 6.05
N ILE A 141 -12.11 -18.12 5.74
CA ILE A 141 -12.54 -16.88 6.38
C ILE A 141 -13.73 -16.27 5.62
N ALA A 142 -13.89 -16.58 4.33
CA ALA A 142 -15.01 -16.11 3.52
C ALA A 142 -16.36 -16.44 4.19
N GLY A 143 -17.07 -15.39 4.64
CA GLY A 143 -18.34 -15.52 5.36
C GLY A 143 -18.25 -15.51 6.90
N ALA A 144 -17.08 -15.28 7.49
CA ALA A 144 -16.95 -15.05 8.92
C ALA A 144 -17.29 -13.59 9.26
N ALA A 145 -18.14 -13.39 10.27
CA ALA A 145 -18.49 -12.06 10.75
C ALA A 145 -17.26 -11.34 11.34
N ALA A 146 -17.18 -10.02 11.16
CA ALA A 146 -16.16 -9.16 11.75
C ALA A 146 -15.89 -9.49 13.23
N VAL A 147 -14.62 -9.56 13.62
CA VAL A 147 -14.21 -9.90 14.99
C VAL A 147 -13.69 -8.65 15.70
N GLU A 148 -14.38 -8.26 16.76
CA GLU A 148 -14.03 -7.12 17.61
C GLU A 148 -12.78 -7.46 18.45
N GLY A 149 -11.78 -6.58 18.42
CA GLY A 149 -10.66 -6.59 19.37
C GLY A 149 -9.34 -7.20 18.87
N GLY A 150 -8.72 -6.60 17.87
CA GLY A 150 -7.34 -6.84 17.42
C GLY A 150 -7.00 -8.31 17.12
N TRP A 151 -6.59 -8.64 15.91
CA TRP A 151 -6.10 -9.95 15.45
C TRP A 151 -6.79 -11.21 16.04
N ALA A 152 -8.00 -11.10 16.49
CA ALA A 152 -8.80 -12.26 16.88
C ALA A 152 -9.38 -12.88 15.62
N LEU A 153 -8.62 -13.77 14.98
CA LEU A 153 -9.11 -14.59 13.89
C LEU A 153 -10.38 -15.35 14.33
N PRO A 154 -11.38 -15.54 13.44
CA PRO A 154 -12.54 -16.34 13.75
C PRO A 154 -12.14 -17.72 14.27
N PRO A 155 -12.97 -18.36 15.12
CA PRO A 155 -12.70 -19.72 15.57
C PRO A 155 -12.64 -20.66 14.36
N GLY A 156 -11.43 -21.14 14.01
CA GLY A 156 -11.20 -22.01 12.87
C GLY A 156 -10.28 -21.43 11.80
N ALA A 157 -10.02 -20.13 11.80
CA ALA A 157 -8.97 -19.59 10.95
C ALA A 157 -7.61 -20.14 11.38
N ALA A 158 -6.78 -20.56 10.43
CA ALA A 158 -5.44 -21.03 10.72
C ALA A 158 -4.64 -19.93 11.42
N ALA A 159 -3.94 -20.28 12.47
CA ALA A 159 -3.15 -19.34 13.26
C ALA A 159 -1.99 -18.84 12.38
N GLY A 160 -2.07 -17.59 11.91
CA GLY A 160 -0.92 -16.92 11.34
C GLY A 160 0.10 -16.55 12.40
N PHE A 161 1.22 -15.95 12.00
CA PHE A 161 2.30 -15.52 12.87
C PHE A 161 2.68 -14.08 12.62
N SER A 162 3.50 -13.52 13.50
CA SER A 162 3.96 -12.13 13.40
C SER A 162 5.45 -12.08 13.08
N ILE A 163 5.84 -11.06 12.30
CA ILE A 163 7.25 -10.72 12.04
C ILE A 163 7.53 -9.39 12.72
N TYR A 164 8.56 -9.35 13.56
CA TYR A 164 8.91 -8.18 14.35
C TYR A 164 10.26 -7.60 13.91
N GLY A 165 10.29 -6.30 13.64
CA GLY A 165 11.49 -5.57 13.27
C GLY A 165 12.63 -5.74 14.27
N ALA A 166 13.89 -5.70 13.79
CA ALA A 166 15.07 -6.04 14.57
C ALA A 166 15.38 -5.02 15.66
N TYR A 167 15.24 -3.71 15.37
CA TYR A 167 15.59 -2.65 16.31
C TYR A 167 14.54 -1.53 16.30
N SER A 168 14.61 -0.65 17.29
CA SER A 168 13.76 0.54 17.33
C SER A 168 14.09 1.47 16.17
N GLY A 169 13.08 1.89 15.43
CA GLY A 169 13.22 2.81 14.30
C GLY A 169 13.43 2.15 12.95
N ASP A 170 13.64 0.82 12.87
CA ASP A 170 13.92 0.10 11.61
C ASP A 170 12.75 0.17 10.63
N MET A 171 11.50 0.28 11.12
CA MET A 171 10.28 0.33 10.30
C MET A 171 10.12 -0.91 9.40
N ALA A 172 10.27 -2.12 9.96
CA ALA A 172 10.05 -3.36 9.22
C ALA A 172 8.62 -3.45 8.70
N GLY A 173 8.46 -3.90 7.45
CA GLY A 173 7.19 -3.85 6.71
C GLY A 173 6.88 -2.45 6.19
N ALA A 174 7.89 -1.65 5.85
CA ALA A 174 7.68 -0.37 5.19
C ALA A 174 7.20 -0.54 3.75
N GLU A 175 7.65 -1.61 3.08
CA GLU A 175 7.21 -2.04 1.75
C GLU A 175 7.27 -3.57 1.67
N SER A 176 6.45 -4.18 0.78
CA SER A 176 6.46 -5.62 0.51
C SER A 176 6.04 -5.95 -0.93
N TYR A 177 6.39 -7.15 -1.36
CA TYR A 177 6.03 -7.74 -2.65
C TYR A 177 6.00 -9.26 -2.53
N VAL A 178 5.17 -9.94 -3.32
CA VAL A 178 4.99 -11.40 -3.29
C VAL A 178 5.28 -12.01 -4.65
N ALA A 179 6.19 -13.00 -4.68
CA ALA A 179 6.49 -13.81 -5.88
C ALA A 179 7.21 -15.09 -5.48
N ASP A 180 7.25 -16.09 -6.38
CA ASP A 180 8.04 -17.31 -6.22
C ASP A 180 9.48 -17.09 -6.76
N PHE A 181 10.35 -16.46 -5.94
CA PHE A 181 11.71 -16.07 -6.32
C PHE A 181 12.63 -17.27 -6.61
N ASN A 182 12.29 -18.45 -6.10
CA ASN A 182 13.11 -19.65 -6.21
C ASN A 182 12.49 -20.71 -7.13
N VAL A 183 11.27 -20.48 -7.63
CA VAL A 183 10.48 -21.35 -8.52
C VAL A 183 10.28 -22.75 -7.93
N ASP A 184 9.97 -22.81 -6.63
CA ASP A 184 9.66 -24.05 -5.93
C ASP A 184 8.15 -24.33 -5.83
N GLY A 185 7.32 -23.37 -6.23
CA GLY A 185 5.87 -23.46 -6.35
C GLY A 185 5.11 -22.95 -5.14
N PHE A 186 5.77 -22.25 -4.24
CA PHE A 186 5.22 -21.49 -3.12
C PHE A 186 5.54 -20.01 -3.35
N ASP A 187 4.63 -19.13 -2.98
CA ASP A 187 4.93 -17.71 -3.01
C ASP A 187 5.87 -17.35 -1.85
N ASP A 188 6.84 -16.48 -2.13
CA ASP A 188 7.78 -15.94 -1.16
C ASP A 188 7.42 -14.49 -0.82
N LEU A 189 7.77 -14.02 0.36
CA LEU A 189 7.50 -12.65 0.79
C LEU A 189 8.80 -11.82 0.82
N LEU A 190 8.91 -10.85 -0.08
CA LEU A 190 9.91 -9.78 -0.04
C LEU A 190 9.36 -8.63 0.80
N PHE A 191 10.13 -8.12 1.77
CA PHE A 191 9.71 -6.97 2.58
C PHE A 191 10.91 -6.16 3.08
N SER A 192 10.67 -4.91 3.44
CA SER A 192 11.74 -3.98 3.80
C SER A 192 11.78 -3.59 5.27
N ALA A 193 12.92 -3.02 5.67
CA ALA A 193 13.12 -2.21 6.87
C ALA A 193 13.96 -0.99 6.47
N GLN A 194 13.32 0.02 5.87
CA GLN A 194 13.97 1.14 5.18
C GLN A 194 14.90 1.99 6.07
N ASN A 195 14.74 1.93 7.37
CA ASN A 195 15.58 2.66 8.33
C ASN A 195 16.57 1.77 9.08
N SER A 196 16.80 0.53 8.63
CA SER A 196 17.79 -0.36 9.24
C SER A 196 19.20 0.25 9.20
N ASP A 197 19.92 0.15 10.32
CA ASP A 197 21.28 0.69 10.47
C ASP A 197 22.37 -0.29 9.98
N GLY A 198 22.00 -1.27 9.15
CA GLY A 198 22.90 -2.28 8.60
C GLY A 198 23.22 -3.42 9.56
N PRO A 199 23.97 -4.46 9.12
CA PRO A 199 24.17 -5.70 9.87
C PRO A 199 24.91 -5.54 11.20
N HIS A 200 25.57 -4.42 11.40
CA HIS A 200 26.34 -4.12 12.60
C HIS A 200 25.88 -2.85 13.32
N GLN A 201 24.75 -2.30 12.94
CA GLN A 201 24.24 -1.00 13.43
C GLN A 201 25.30 0.10 13.27
N ASP A 202 26.00 0.12 12.12
CA ASP A 202 27.11 1.02 11.83
C ASP A 202 26.83 1.99 10.68
N ARG A 203 25.63 1.95 10.10
CA ARG A 203 25.16 2.78 8.98
C ARG A 203 23.73 3.25 9.22
N SER A 204 23.58 4.46 9.74
CA SER A 204 22.28 5.04 10.02
C SER A 204 21.39 5.01 8.77
N ASN A 205 20.18 4.46 8.91
CA ASN A 205 19.17 4.41 7.85
C ASN A 205 19.69 3.89 6.48
N ALA A 206 20.62 2.94 6.48
CA ALA A 206 21.09 2.34 5.22
C ALA A 206 19.98 1.54 4.52
N GLY A 207 19.02 1.05 5.31
CA GLY A 207 17.92 0.21 4.85
C GLY A 207 18.29 -1.27 4.74
N ALA A 208 17.26 -2.09 4.63
CA ALA A 208 17.37 -3.54 4.42
C ALA A 208 16.14 -4.07 3.66
N ALA A 209 16.35 -5.10 2.85
CA ALA A 209 15.32 -5.91 2.23
C ALA A 209 15.48 -7.37 2.65
N TYR A 210 14.38 -8.01 3.01
CA TYR A 210 14.31 -9.40 3.50
C TYR A 210 13.48 -10.22 2.52
N VAL A 211 13.86 -11.49 2.32
CA VAL A 211 13.03 -12.49 1.66
C VAL A 211 12.75 -13.60 2.67
N LEU A 212 11.49 -13.85 2.97
CA LEU A 212 11.00 -15.01 3.70
C LEU A 212 10.45 -16.00 2.68
N PHE A 213 11.11 -17.15 2.58
CA PHE A 213 10.71 -18.16 1.60
C PHE A 213 9.46 -18.92 2.04
N GLY A 214 8.52 -19.10 1.08
CA GLY A 214 7.36 -19.94 1.23
C GLY A 214 7.71 -21.43 1.36
N GLY A 215 6.70 -22.24 1.65
CA GLY A 215 6.89 -23.68 1.74
C GLY A 215 5.79 -24.40 2.51
N ALA A 216 5.66 -25.71 2.34
CA ALA A 216 4.62 -26.52 2.96
C ALA A 216 4.57 -26.47 4.51
N ASP A 217 5.63 -26.02 5.14
CA ASP A 217 5.74 -25.83 6.60
C ASP A 217 5.54 -24.36 7.01
N PHE A 218 5.20 -23.45 6.09
CA PHE A 218 5.10 -22.00 6.32
C PHE A 218 4.11 -21.66 7.44
N ALA A 219 2.93 -22.29 7.45
CA ALA A 219 1.94 -22.13 8.52
C ALA A 219 2.42 -22.60 9.90
N ALA A 220 3.53 -23.36 9.97
CA ALA A 220 4.10 -23.83 11.23
C ALA A 220 5.05 -22.82 11.91
N HIS A 221 5.32 -21.69 11.24
CA HIS A 221 6.10 -20.61 11.84
C HIS A 221 5.46 -20.14 13.16
N THR A 222 6.31 -19.86 14.10
CA THR A 222 5.97 -19.03 15.26
C THR A 222 6.43 -17.61 14.97
N ASP A 223 6.07 -16.65 15.82
CA ASP A 223 6.53 -15.28 15.67
C ASP A 223 8.04 -15.18 15.37
N ILE A 224 8.38 -14.41 14.34
CA ILE A 224 9.74 -14.20 13.84
C ILE A 224 10.29 -12.89 14.43
N ASP A 225 11.46 -12.96 15.06
CA ASP A 225 12.25 -11.79 15.48
C ASP A 225 13.39 -11.58 14.47
N LEU A 226 13.33 -10.52 13.66
CA LEU A 226 14.35 -10.24 12.63
C LEU A 226 15.77 -10.00 13.20
N ARG A 227 15.93 -9.90 14.52
CA ARG A 227 17.25 -9.93 15.17
C ARG A 227 17.87 -11.32 15.18
N ALA A 228 17.07 -12.36 15.00
CA ALA A 228 17.48 -13.75 15.06
C ALA A 228 16.83 -14.51 13.88
N LEU A 229 17.34 -14.24 12.69
CA LEU A 229 16.79 -14.74 11.43
C LEU A 229 16.68 -16.27 11.44
N PRO A 230 15.52 -16.85 11.10
CA PRO A 230 15.40 -18.27 10.78
C PRO A 230 16.14 -18.63 9.49
N ASP A 231 16.34 -19.93 9.24
CA ASP A 231 17.16 -20.39 8.12
C ASP A 231 16.54 -20.09 6.74
N ASP A 232 15.24 -19.87 6.68
CA ASP A 232 14.43 -19.54 5.49
C ASP A 232 14.23 -18.04 5.28
N VAL A 233 14.94 -17.20 6.02
CA VAL A 233 15.00 -15.75 5.80
C VAL A 233 16.39 -15.33 5.35
N ILE A 234 16.49 -14.61 4.25
CA ILE A 234 17.70 -13.91 3.82
C ILE A 234 17.49 -12.39 3.87
N VAL A 235 18.60 -11.64 3.98
CA VAL A 235 18.56 -10.17 4.06
C VAL A 235 19.65 -9.52 3.24
N PHE A 236 19.30 -8.45 2.54
CA PHE A 236 20.20 -7.54 1.83
C PHE A 236 20.22 -6.20 2.56
N TYR A 237 21.41 -5.77 3.01
CA TYR A 237 21.57 -4.46 3.66
C TYR A 237 22.12 -3.42 2.71
N GLY A 238 21.55 -2.21 2.74
CA GLY A 238 21.96 -1.07 1.94
C GLY A 238 23.45 -0.73 2.06
N ALA A 239 24.04 -0.14 1.03
CA ALA A 239 25.47 0.08 0.92
C ALA A 239 25.96 1.22 1.79
N THR A 240 25.28 2.35 1.79
CA THR A 240 25.72 3.59 2.42
C THR A 240 24.70 4.07 3.47
N ALA A 241 25.12 4.94 4.37
CA ALA A 241 24.24 5.50 5.39
C ALA A 241 23.29 6.52 4.75
N GLU A 242 22.04 6.53 5.19
CA GLU A 242 20.93 7.37 4.75
C GLU A 242 20.33 7.00 3.38
N ASP A 243 20.84 5.98 2.66
CA ASP A 243 20.34 5.61 1.31
C ASP A 243 18.92 5.03 1.33
N ARG A 244 18.50 4.44 2.48
CA ARG A 244 17.15 3.89 2.69
C ARG A 244 16.77 2.79 1.70
N LEU A 245 17.64 1.80 1.51
CA LEU A 245 17.35 0.61 0.71
C LEU A 245 16.02 -0.03 1.16
N GLY A 246 15.13 -0.30 0.21
CA GLY A 246 13.82 -0.86 0.49
C GLY A 246 12.75 0.19 0.80
N LEU A 247 12.92 1.44 0.34
CA LEU A 247 11.83 2.41 0.37
C LEU A 247 10.66 1.92 -0.49
N TRP A 248 10.96 1.31 -1.65
CA TRP A 248 10.03 0.62 -2.51
C TRP A 248 10.64 -0.70 -2.97
N LEU A 249 9.80 -1.72 -3.14
CA LEU A 249 10.18 -3.08 -3.53
C LEU A 249 9.23 -3.59 -4.61
N GLU A 250 9.78 -4.30 -5.58
CA GLU A 250 9.05 -5.02 -6.62
C GLU A 250 9.89 -6.18 -7.14
N GLY A 251 9.38 -6.93 -8.11
CA GLY A 251 10.06 -8.01 -8.81
C GLY A 251 9.83 -8.00 -10.30
N GLY A 252 10.44 -8.99 -10.99
CA GLY A 252 10.30 -9.26 -12.40
C GLY A 252 11.41 -10.16 -12.90
N ASP A 253 11.20 -10.94 -13.96
CA ASP A 253 12.25 -11.76 -14.63
C ASP A 253 13.06 -10.86 -15.60
N PHE A 254 13.87 -9.94 -15.03
CA PHE A 254 14.58 -8.91 -15.82
C PHE A 254 15.63 -9.48 -16.77
N ASP A 255 16.15 -10.70 -16.56
CA ASP A 255 17.15 -11.30 -17.43
C ASP A 255 16.66 -12.53 -18.20
N GLY A 256 15.41 -12.93 -18.03
CA GLY A 256 14.72 -13.96 -18.77
C GLY A 256 15.18 -15.38 -18.44
N ASP A 257 15.70 -15.60 -17.22
CA ASP A 257 16.15 -16.92 -16.81
C ASP A 257 15.04 -17.79 -16.19
N GLY A 258 13.87 -17.18 -15.97
CA GLY A 258 12.64 -17.80 -15.47
C GLY A 258 12.52 -17.84 -13.96
N PHE A 259 13.35 -17.09 -13.27
CA PHE A 259 13.25 -16.77 -11.85
C PHE A 259 12.86 -15.31 -11.69
N GLU A 260 11.99 -15.04 -10.77
CA GLU A 260 11.67 -13.67 -10.38
C GLU A 260 12.88 -13.01 -9.70
N ASP A 261 13.25 -11.83 -10.12
CA ASP A 261 14.36 -11.03 -9.58
C ASP A 261 13.82 -9.98 -8.63
N LEU A 262 14.63 -9.49 -7.69
CA LEU A 262 14.25 -8.43 -6.76
C LEU A 262 14.64 -7.07 -7.34
N LEU A 263 13.71 -6.13 -7.34
CA LEU A 263 13.93 -4.73 -7.68
C LEU A 263 13.79 -3.88 -6.40
N ILE A 264 14.87 -3.25 -5.96
CA ILE A 264 14.94 -2.62 -4.63
C ILE A 264 15.38 -1.16 -4.76
N GLY A 265 14.46 -0.23 -4.44
CA GLY A 265 14.73 1.20 -4.43
C GLY A 265 15.52 1.66 -3.19
N ALA A 266 16.45 2.59 -3.39
CA ALA A 266 17.21 3.32 -2.38
C ALA A 266 17.25 4.80 -2.77
N ASN A 267 16.15 5.49 -2.53
CA ASN A 267 15.89 6.81 -3.13
C ASN A 267 16.81 7.93 -2.65
N GLN A 268 17.55 7.77 -1.57
CA GLN A 268 18.51 8.73 -1.09
C GLN A 268 19.97 8.31 -1.41
N GLY A 269 20.15 7.30 -2.26
CA GLY A 269 21.46 6.87 -2.73
C GLY A 269 22.21 7.99 -3.47
N ASP A 270 23.53 8.07 -3.24
CA ASP A 270 24.41 9.15 -3.72
C ASP A 270 25.18 8.78 -5.00
N GLY A 271 24.87 7.63 -5.61
CA GLY A 271 25.53 7.10 -6.81
C GLY A 271 26.97 6.67 -6.60
N GLU A 272 27.66 6.30 -7.69
CA GLU A 272 29.02 5.77 -7.63
C GLU A 272 29.98 6.73 -6.92
N GLY A 273 30.48 6.29 -5.74
CA GLY A 273 31.45 7.04 -4.93
C GLY A 273 30.85 8.20 -4.15
N ASP A 274 29.58 8.20 -3.87
CA ASP A 274 28.81 9.19 -3.10
C ASP A 274 28.97 10.61 -3.69
N HIS A 275 28.87 10.72 -5.01
CA HIS A 275 29.14 11.98 -5.71
C HIS A 275 27.91 12.72 -6.21
N ARG A 276 26.76 12.07 -6.25
CA ARG A 276 25.49 12.63 -6.74
C ARG A 276 24.45 12.53 -5.64
N ILE A 277 24.53 13.46 -4.66
CA ILE A 277 23.75 13.43 -3.42
C ILE A 277 22.27 13.28 -3.72
N ASN A 278 21.64 12.27 -3.09
CA ASN A 278 20.22 11.93 -3.21
C ASN A 278 19.74 11.77 -4.66
N ALA A 279 20.61 11.39 -5.61
CA ALA A 279 20.15 11.12 -6.97
C ALA A 279 19.22 9.90 -7.02
N GLY A 280 19.37 9.05 -6.04
CA GLY A 280 18.66 7.79 -5.90
C GLY A 280 19.34 6.63 -6.64
N GLU A 281 19.06 5.45 -6.16
CA GLU A 281 19.61 4.19 -6.64
C GLU A 281 18.55 3.11 -6.67
N VAL A 282 18.70 2.15 -7.60
CA VAL A 282 17.90 0.94 -7.62
C VAL A 282 18.81 -0.26 -7.84
N TRP A 283 18.59 -1.31 -7.07
CA TRP A 283 19.33 -2.56 -7.14
C TRP A 283 18.45 -3.66 -7.74
N VAL A 284 18.99 -4.40 -8.74
CA VAL A 284 18.41 -5.64 -9.25
C VAL A 284 19.23 -6.80 -8.70
N ILE A 285 18.59 -7.67 -7.90
CA ILE A 285 19.19 -8.86 -7.33
C ILE A 285 18.54 -10.07 -7.99
N PHE A 286 19.31 -10.79 -8.78
CA PHE A 286 18.78 -11.85 -9.63
C PHE A 286 18.38 -13.11 -8.86
N GLY A 287 17.16 -13.58 -9.10
CA GLY A 287 16.57 -14.78 -8.54
C GLY A 287 17.33 -16.06 -8.88
N ALA A 288 17.02 -17.13 -8.19
CA ALA A 288 17.60 -18.45 -8.45
C ALA A 288 17.00 -19.54 -7.56
N ALA A 289 16.94 -20.76 -8.06
CA ALA A 289 16.51 -21.93 -7.29
C ALA A 289 17.35 -22.19 -6.00
N ASP A 290 18.57 -21.66 -5.93
CA ASP A 290 19.48 -21.79 -4.79
C ASP A 290 19.76 -20.43 -4.11
N MET A 291 18.81 -19.52 -4.13
CA MET A 291 18.94 -18.11 -3.73
C MET A 291 19.58 -17.97 -2.33
N ALA A 292 19.08 -18.71 -1.33
CA ALA A 292 19.66 -18.70 0.02
C ALA A 292 21.12 -19.20 0.05
N ALA A 293 21.47 -20.18 -0.78
CA ALA A 293 22.86 -20.67 -0.88
C ALA A 293 23.76 -19.73 -1.68
N ARG A 294 23.19 -19.04 -2.70
CA ARG A 294 23.90 -18.11 -3.58
C ARG A 294 24.29 -16.83 -2.86
N TYR A 295 23.36 -16.24 -2.12
CA TYR A 295 23.58 -14.96 -1.44
C TYR A 295 23.94 -15.12 0.04
N GLY A 296 23.67 -16.32 0.64
CA GLY A 296 23.80 -16.55 2.06
C GLY A 296 22.70 -15.81 2.86
N GLN A 297 22.64 -16.05 4.14
CA GLN A 297 21.62 -15.46 5.00
C GLN A 297 21.73 -13.93 5.11
N VAL A 298 22.94 -13.38 4.97
CA VAL A 298 23.19 -11.92 5.06
C VAL A 298 24.10 -11.49 3.92
N THR A 299 23.59 -10.59 3.09
CA THR A 299 24.34 -9.89 2.03
C THR A 299 24.46 -8.41 2.36
N ASP A 300 25.67 -7.88 2.29
CA ASP A 300 25.97 -6.45 2.50
C ASP A 300 26.32 -5.80 1.17
N LEU A 301 25.45 -4.90 0.67
CA LEU A 301 25.63 -4.27 -0.64
C LEU A 301 26.80 -3.30 -0.72
N ARG A 302 27.53 -3.04 0.35
CA ARG A 302 28.89 -2.47 0.24
C ARG A 302 29.84 -3.37 -0.58
N GLN A 303 29.52 -4.64 -0.68
CA GLN A 303 30.19 -5.63 -1.48
C GLN A 303 29.13 -6.44 -2.24
N PRO A 304 28.50 -5.83 -3.23
CA PRO A 304 27.38 -6.44 -3.91
C PRO A 304 27.77 -7.75 -4.60
N PRO A 305 26.83 -8.67 -4.77
CA PRO A 305 27.04 -9.84 -5.64
C PRO A 305 27.49 -9.39 -7.02
N GLY A 306 28.47 -10.09 -7.61
CA GLY A 306 29.01 -9.71 -8.91
C GLY A 306 28.01 -9.85 -10.06
N SER A 307 26.84 -10.45 -9.82
CA SER A 307 25.71 -10.51 -10.76
C SER A 307 24.72 -9.35 -10.58
N ALA A 308 24.65 -8.69 -9.42
CA ALA A 308 23.70 -7.62 -9.19
C ALA A 308 23.84 -6.50 -10.22
N ALA A 309 22.72 -5.93 -10.67
CA ALA A 309 22.75 -4.70 -11.43
C ALA A 309 22.45 -3.50 -10.50
N TRP A 310 22.99 -2.35 -10.88
CA TRP A 310 22.85 -1.12 -10.09
C TRP A 310 22.49 0.03 -11.03
N ILE A 311 21.29 0.59 -10.86
CA ILE A 311 20.77 1.71 -11.62
C ILE A 311 20.95 2.97 -10.78
N ILE A 312 21.50 4.03 -11.37
CA ILE A 312 21.83 5.29 -10.68
C ILE A 312 21.04 6.43 -11.31
N GLY A 313 20.39 7.25 -10.49
CA GLY A 313 19.59 8.40 -10.89
C GLY A 313 20.37 9.50 -11.60
N VAL A 314 19.64 10.46 -12.18
CA VAL A 314 20.20 11.44 -13.12
C VAL A 314 20.86 12.61 -12.40
N ASP A 315 20.14 13.29 -11.52
CA ASP A 315 20.55 14.56 -10.94
C ASP A 315 20.49 14.55 -9.41
N TYR A 316 21.04 15.62 -8.79
CA TYR A 316 21.04 15.81 -7.34
C TYR A 316 19.62 16.03 -6.82
N ASP A 317 19.27 15.35 -5.72
CA ASP A 317 18.00 15.48 -5.02
C ASP A 317 16.75 15.05 -5.83
N ASP A 318 16.94 14.29 -6.94
CA ASP A 318 15.81 13.74 -7.72
C ASP A 318 15.14 12.55 -7.04
N LEU A 319 15.84 11.85 -6.13
CA LEU A 319 15.28 10.77 -5.33
C LEU A 319 14.76 9.57 -6.16
N MET A 320 15.43 9.21 -7.26
CA MET A 320 15.07 8.07 -8.10
C MET A 320 15.04 6.76 -7.28
N GLY A 321 14.10 5.86 -7.60
CA GLY A 321 13.82 4.67 -6.80
C GLY A 321 12.90 4.97 -5.62
N SER A 322 12.22 6.14 -5.65
CA SER A 322 11.11 6.43 -4.75
C SER A 322 9.92 5.50 -5.01
N THR A 323 9.71 5.11 -6.27
CA THR A 323 8.78 4.07 -6.71
C THR A 323 9.45 3.24 -7.77
N VAL A 324 9.26 1.93 -7.74
CA VAL A 324 9.77 0.99 -8.74
C VAL A 324 8.69 -0.01 -9.12
N TRP A 325 8.77 -0.57 -10.34
CA TRP A 325 7.85 -1.60 -10.85
C TRP A 325 8.57 -2.49 -11.87
N GLY A 326 8.15 -3.76 -12.02
CA GLY A 326 8.67 -4.69 -13.00
C GLY A 326 7.55 -5.24 -13.90
N ASP A 327 7.66 -5.12 -15.22
CA ASP A 327 6.78 -5.78 -16.19
C ASP A 327 7.35 -5.65 -17.62
N ASP A 328 6.96 -6.52 -18.55
CA ASP A 328 7.39 -6.53 -19.95
C ASP A 328 6.61 -5.51 -20.79
N LEU A 329 7.11 -4.25 -20.84
CA LEU A 329 6.44 -3.14 -21.53
C LEU A 329 6.68 -3.11 -23.05
N ASP A 330 7.71 -3.79 -23.56
CA ASP A 330 8.00 -3.80 -25.00
C ASP A 330 7.67 -5.14 -25.68
N GLY A 331 7.25 -6.14 -24.91
CA GLY A 331 6.77 -7.44 -25.39
C GLY A 331 7.87 -8.37 -25.85
N ASP A 332 9.12 -8.16 -25.40
CA ASP A 332 10.27 -8.97 -25.82
C ASP A 332 10.48 -10.24 -24.96
N GLY A 333 9.75 -10.35 -23.85
CA GLY A 333 9.73 -11.49 -22.94
C GLY A 333 10.74 -11.41 -21.80
N TYR A 334 11.28 -10.25 -21.56
CA TYR A 334 12.03 -9.85 -20.37
C TYR A 334 11.27 -8.75 -19.67
N ASP A 335 11.16 -8.81 -18.35
CA ASP A 335 10.56 -7.70 -17.63
C ASP A 335 11.48 -6.50 -17.62
N ASP A 336 10.91 -5.29 -17.67
CA ASP A 336 11.59 -4.02 -17.69
C ASP A 336 11.55 -3.39 -16.30
N ALA A 337 12.66 -2.77 -15.87
CA ALA A 337 12.68 -2.05 -14.62
C ALA A 337 12.16 -0.61 -14.83
N ILE A 338 10.98 -0.33 -14.28
CA ILE A 338 10.35 0.98 -14.29
C ILE A 338 10.74 1.67 -12.98
N VAL A 339 11.41 2.82 -13.06
CA VAL A 339 11.95 3.50 -11.88
C VAL A 339 11.61 4.97 -11.91
N SER A 340 10.99 5.48 -10.86
CA SER A 340 10.57 6.89 -10.79
C SER A 340 11.42 7.72 -9.84
N ALA A 341 11.55 8.98 -10.20
CA ALA A 341 12.12 10.06 -9.43
C ALA A 341 10.99 11.03 -9.06
N ALA A 342 10.20 10.64 -8.04
CA ALA A 342 9.07 11.41 -7.55
C ALA A 342 8.77 10.98 -6.11
N LEU A 343 8.90 11.88 -5.14
CA LEU A 343 8.60 11.59 -3.75
C LEU A 343 7.89 12.75 -3.10
N TRP A 344 6.66 12.50 -2.65
CA TRP A 344 5.96 13.37 -1.73
C TRP A 344 5.87 12.70 -0.35
N ARG A 345 6.25 13.43 0.69
CA ARG A 345 6.00 12.99 2.07
C ARG A 345 5.34 14.10 2.86
N ALA A 346 4.17 13.79 3.37
CA ALA A 346 3.54 14.61 4.39
C ALA A 346 4.46 14.73 5.61
N SER A 347 4.54 15.92 6.19
CA SER A 347 5.34 16.19 7.39
C SER A 347 4.79 15.46 8.61
N SER A 348 5.05 14.17 8.74
CA SER A 348 4.87 13.46 10.02
C SER A 348 6.05 13.76 10.93
N GLY A 349 6.06 14.87 11.58
CA GLY A 349 6.75 15.30 12.80
C GLY A 349 8.09 14.71 13.25
N ILE A 350 8.74 13.82 12.54
CA ILE A 350 10.01 13.21 12.89
C ILE A 350 10.94 13.25 11.67
N GLY A 351 11.75 14.30 11.61
CA GLY A 351 12.91 14.41 10.73
C GLY A 351 12.60 14.76 9.28
N GLY A 352 12.50 16.04 8.99
CA GLY A 352 12.69 16.68 7.68
C GLY A 352 11.87 16.12 6.51
N MET A 353 11.06 16.95 5.89
CA MET A 353 10.42 16.61 4.62
C MET A 353 11.49 16.28 3.58
N SER A 354 11.44 15.09 2.98
CA SER A 354 12.02 14.84 1.68
C SER A 354 10.91 15.05 0.65
N PHE A 355 10.95 16.14 -0.05
CA PHE A 355 10.13 16.48 -1.18
C PHE A 355 11.10 16.69 -2.32
N GLY A 356 11.02 15.88 -3.35
CA GLY A 356 11.93 15.95 -4.47
C GLY A 356 11.47 15.04 -5.59
N GLY A 357 11.89 15.37 -6.78
CA GLY A 357 11.59 14.60 -7.98
C GLY A 357 12.31 15.21 -9.17
N GLY A 358 12.39 14.45 -10.26
CA GLY A 358 13.03 14.88 -11.48
C GLY A 358 12.47 16.22 -11.99
N ASP A 359 13.38 17.06 -12.48
CA ASP A 359 13.10 18.44 -12.88
C ASP A 359 12.68 18.58 -14.35
N GLY A 360 12.31 17.47 -15.01
CA GLY A 360 11.89 17.42 -16.41
C GLY A 360 13.04 17.64 -17.40
N PRO A 361 12.77 17.62 -18.71
CA PRO A 361 13.81 17.71 -19.72
C PRO A 361 14.65 18.96 -19.53
N THR A 362 15.96 18.77 -19.34
CA THR A 362 16.93 19.88 -19.12
C THR A 362 16.77 20.63 -17.79
N ASN A 363 16.20 20.03 -16.77
CA ASN A 363 16.02 20.55 -15.39
C ASN A 363 15.34 21.94 -15.37
N ARG A 364 14.23 22.06 -16.04
CA ARG A 364 13.48 23.32 -16.14
C ARG A 364 12.06 23.25 -15.60
N ARG A 365 11.62 22.08 -15.24
CA ARG A 365 10.28 21.82 -14.71
C ARG A 365 10.43 21.19 -13.33
N TYR A 366 10.72 22.06 -12.37
CA TYR A 366 11.10 21.70 -11.01
C TYR A 366 10.11 20.70 -10.39
N ASN A 367 10.61 19.54 -9.90
CA ASN A 367 9.83 18.47 -9.30
C ASN A 367 8.62 18.01 -10.17
N SER A 368 8.74 18.02 -11.48
CA SER A 368 7.64 17.52 -12.33
C SER A 368 7.47 16.00 -12.23
N GLY A 369 8.48 15.31 -11.75
CA GLY A 369 8.62 13.87 -11.78
C GLY A 369 9.22 13.38 -13.10
N GLU A 370 9.98 12.30 -13.00
CA GLU A 370 10.61 11.59 -14.11
C GLU A 370 10.48 10.09 -13.88
N THR A 371 9.99 9.36 -14.87
CA THR A 371 9.94 7.90 -14.83
C THR A 371 10.82 7.35 -15.94
N PHE A 372 11.77 6.49 -15.59
CA PHE A 372 12.64 5.78 -16.52
C PHE A 372 12.19 4.33 -16.65
N ILE A 373 12.32 3.81 -17.87
CA ILE A 373 12.19 2.39 -18.16
C ILE A 373 13.58 1.92 -18.55
N VAL A 374 14.12 0.95 -17.83
CA VAL A 374 15.36 0.25 -18.16
C VAL A 374 14.99 -1.11 -18.71
N PHE A 375 15.09 -1.28 -20.03
CA PHE A 375 14.65 -2.48 -20.70
C PHE A 375 15.42 -3.72 -20.28
N GLY A 376 14.70 -4.83 -20.09
CA GLY A 376 15.22 -6.09 -19.62
C GLY A 376 16.17 -6.78 -20.59
N GLY A 377 16.77 -7.85 -20.13
CA GLY A 377 17.63 -8.72 -20.94
C GLY A 377 18.85 -9.24 -20.20
N PRO A 378 19.46 -10.34 -20.71
CA PRO A 378 20.56 -11.02 -20.04
C PRO A 378 21.83 -10.17 -19.90
N TYR A 379 21.85 -9.01 -20.54
CA TYR A 379 22.97 -8.05 -20.44
C TYR A 379 22.95 -7.25 -19.13
N LEU A 380 21.84 -7.25 -18.37
CA LEU A 380 21.71 -6.50 -17.12
C LEU A 380 22.63 -7.03 -16.01
N ARG A 381 22.91 -8.33 -16.00
CA ARG A 381 23.73 -8.94 -14.94
C ARG A 381 25.11 -8.30 -14.81
N GLY A 382 25.38 -7.80 -13.59
CA GLY A 382 26.66 -7.16 -13.23
C GLY A 382 26.89 -5.78 -13.86
N GLN A 383 25.84 -5.12 -14.35
CA GLN A 383 25.96 -3.77 -14.92
C GLN A 383 25.80 -2.68 -13.88
N ILE A 384 26.50 -1.58 -14.12
CA ILE A 384 26.21 -0.28 -13.53
C ILE A 384 25.57 0.57 -14.63
N ILE A 385 24.33 1.00 -14.40
CA ILE A 385 23.52 1.76 -15.34
C ILE A 385 23.35 3.17 -14.79
N ASP A 386 24.26 4.07 -15.15
CA ASP A 386 24.16 5.49 -14.84
C ASP A 386 23.23 6.16 -15.86
N LEU A 387 21.98 6.48 -15.43
CA LEU A 387 20.96 7.07 -16.30
C LEU A 387 21.40 8.41 -16.87
N ALA A 388 22.14 9.23 -16.13
CA ALA A 388 22.71 10.48 -16.64
C ALA A 388 23.62 10.26 -17.85
N ALA A 389 24.35 9.14 -17.89
CA ALA A 389 25.20 8.78 -19.03
C ALA A 389 24.41 8.20 -20.22
N ARG A 390 23.12 7.94 -20.06
CA ARG A 390 22.22 7.39 -21.09
C ARG A 390 21.39 8.46 -21.79
N LEU A 391 21.43 9.70 -21.34
CA LEU A 391 20.69 10.83 -21.91
C LEU A 391 21.59 11.78 -22.68
N ASP A 392 21.02 12.45 -23.68
CA ASP A 392 21.64 13.58 -24.33
C ASP A 392 21.38 14.90 -23.54
N ASN A 393 21.94 16.01 -23.99
CA ASN A 393 21.77 17.31 -23.34
C ASN A 393 20.36 17.92 -23.46
N THR A 394 19.41 17.20 -24.03
CA THR A 394 17.99 17.57 -24.12
C THR A 394 17.09 16.63 -23.29
N GLY A 395 17.70 15.70 -22.54
CA GLY A 395 16.99 14.70 -21.77
C GLY A 395 16.45 13.53 -22.59
N ARG A 396 16.91 13.34 -23.82
CA ARG A 396 16.48 12.25 -24.69
C ARG A 396 17.39 11.03 -24.55
N PRO A 397 16.85 9.79 -24.53
CA PRO A 397 17.66 8.57 -24.57
C PRO A 397 18.63 8.54 -25.74
N LEU A 398 19.87 8.11 -25.48
CA LEU A 398 20.92 7.97 -26.48
C LEU A 398 20.79 6.70 -27.32
N ASN A 399 20.05 5.72 -26.84
CA ASN A 399 19.77 4.44 -27.49
C ASN A 399 18.51 3.79 -26.91
N ASP A 400 18.16 2.62 -27.44
CA ASP A 400 16.93 1.90 -27.13
C ASP A 400 17.01 1.09 -25.81
N SER A 401 18.05 1.25 -24.98
CA SER A 401 18.17 0.54 -23.71
C SER A 401 17.38 1.17 -22.56
N ILE A 402 16.88 2.38 -22.76
CA ILE A 402 16.02 3.09 -21.80
C ILE A 402 14.94 3.89 -22.54
N ALA A 403 13.85 4.16 -21.85
CA ALA A 403 12.90 5.23 -22.18
C ALA A 403 12.78 6.19 -21.00
N VAL A 404 12.23 7.38 -21.23
CA VAL A 404 11.94 8.35 -20.18
C VAL A 404 10.63 9.06 -20.41
N ILE A 405 9.84 9.20 -19.34
CA ILE A 405 8.59 9.94 -19.30
C ILE A 405 8.80 11.12 -18.34
N TYR A 406 8.46 12.32 -18.81
CA TYR A 406 8.56 13.55 -18.03
C TYR A 406 7.18 14.08 -17.67
N GLY A 407 6.98 14.43 -16.39
CA GLY A 407 5.74 15.00 -15.88
C GLY A 407 5.32 16.29 -16.58
N ARG A 408 4.04 16.61 -16.52
CA ARG A 408 3.43 17.74 -17.25
C ARG A 408 3.78 19.09 -16.63
N ASP A 409 3.55 19.24 -15.36
CA ASP A 409 3.63 20.51 -14.65
C ASP A 409 4.67 20.45 -13.51
N ALA A 410 5.13 21.62 -13.08
CA ALA A 410 6.11 21.71 -12.02
C ALA A 410 5.46 21.43 -10.65
N ASN A 411 6.12 20.63 -9.84
CA ASN A 411 5.72 20.15 -8.52
C ASN A 411 4.60 19.09 -8.49
N ASP A 412 4.20 18.53 -9.64
CA ASP A 412 3.17 17.49 -9.68
C ASP A 412 3.67 16.10 -9.29
N LEU A 413 5.02 15.85 -9.38
CA LEU A 413 5.63 14.59 -8.98
C LEU A 413 5.06 13.37 -9.71
N LEU A 414 5.06 13.39 -11.06
CA LEU A 414 4.64 12.25 -11.88
C LEU A 414 5.45 11.00 -11.53
N GLY A 415 4.74 9.88 -11.30
CA GLY A 415 5.35 8.57 -11.01
C GLY A 415 5.57 8.32 -9.52
N GLU A 416 4.90 9.06 -8.65
CA GLU A 416 4.88 8.74 -7.23
C GLU A 416 4.17 7.41 -6.97
N GLU A 417 3.19 7.06 -7.78
CA GLU A 417 2.59 5.72 -7.84
C GLU A 417 2.67 5.20 -9.28
N ILE A 418 2.90 3.88 -9.44
CA ILE A 418 3.01 3.18 -10.72
C ILE A 418 2.07 1.98 -10.71
N ALA A 419 1.41 1.73 -11.84
CA ALA A 419 0.76 0.46 -12.15
C ALA A 419 0.98 0.12 -13.62
N VAL A 420 0.83 -1.16 -13.96
CA VAL A 420 0.97 -1.66 -15.32
C VAL A 420 -0.16 -2.64 -15.64
N GLY A 421 -0.76 -2.52 -16.82
CA GLY A 421 -1.85 -3.40 -17.27
C GLY A 421 -2.19 -3.20 -18.73
N ASP A 422 -2.84 -4.17 -19.38
CA ASP A 422 -3.33 -4.09 -20.78
C ASP A 422 -4.72 -3.44 -20.80
N LEU A 423 -4.77 -2.08 -20.67
CA LEU A 423 -6.04 -1.33 -20.56
C LEU A 423 -6.74 -1.12 -21.93
N ASP A 424 -6.05 -1.42 -23.04
CA ASP A 424 -6.63 -1.27 -24.38
C ASP A 424 -6.85 -2.60 -25.12
N GLY A 425 -6.50 -3.72 -24.49
CA GLY A 425 -6.74 -5.07 -24.97
C GLY A 425 -5.94 -5.42 -26.24
N ASP A 426 -4.80 -4.77 -26.47
CA ASP A 426 -3.93 -5.04 -27.62
C ASP A 426 -2.87 -6.12 -27.35
N GLY A 427 -2.74 -6.53 -26.08
CA GLY A 427 -1.82 -7.56 -25.59
C GLY A 427 -0.44 -7.03 -25.23
N GLN A 428 -0.23 -5.72 -25.23
CA GLN A 428 0.93 -5.05 -24.64
C GLN A 428 0.53 -4.48 -23.30
N ARG A 429 1.49 -4.33 -22.41
CA ARG A 429 1.28 -3.71 -21.09
C ARG A 429 1.35 -2.21 -21.22
N ASP A 430 0.38 -1.50 -20.68
CA ASP A 430 0.31 -0.05 -20.60
C ASP A 430 0.84 0.46 -19.28
N LEU A 431 1.45 1.64 -19.29
CA LEU A 431 2.01 2.26 -18.08
C LEU A 431 1.02 3.28 -17.49
N ILE A 432 0.72 3.15 -16.22
CA ILE A 432 -0.12 4.08 -15.47
C ILE A 432 0.74 4.78 -14.42
N LEU A 433 0.75 6.12 -14.42
CA LEU A 433 1.54 6.94 -13.52
C LEU A 433 0.67 7.91 -12.75
N GLY A 434 0.74 7.86 -11.43
CA GLY A 434 0.05 8.77 -10.52
C GLY A 434 0.83 10.06 -10.27
N THR A 435 0.10 11.15 -10.03
CA THR A 435 0.63 12.44 -9.56
C THR A 435 -0.26 12.95 -8.43
N LEU A 436 -0.06 12.46 -7.24
CA LEU A 436 -0.99 12.73 -6.12
C LEU A 436 -1.09 14.21 -5.70
N VAL A 437 -0.19 15.06 -6.16
CA VAL A 437 -0.19 16.51 -5.91
C VAL A 437 -0.44 17.34 -7.18
N GLY A 438 -0.93 16.71 -8.26
CA GLY A 438 -1.38 17.43 -9.44
C GLY A 438 -2.57 18.36 -9.15
N ASP A 439 -2.61 19.52 -9.81
CA ASP A 439 -3.58 20.59 -9.54
C ASP A 439 -4.83 20.53 -10.42
N GLY A 440 -5.10 19.36 -11.05
CA GLY A 440 -6.26 19.11 -11.91
C GLY A 440 -6.16 19.76 -13.29
N GLU A 441 -7.24 19.63 -14.12
CA GLU A 441 -7.23 19.99 -15.55
C GLU A 441 -6.83 21.44 -15.87
N ALA A 442 -7.11 22.38 -15.00
CA ALA A 442 -6.90 23.81 -15.22
C ALA A 442 -5.99 24.45 -14.17
N ASP A 443 -5.17 23.66 -13.48
CA ASP A 443 -4.30 24.06 -12.39
C ASP A 443 -5.04 24.90 -11.32
N ASN A 444 -6.22 24.47 -10.95
CA ASN A 444 -7.11 25.22 -10.05
C ASN A 444 -7.75 24.38 -8.94
N LEU A 445 -7.38 23.12 -8.83
CA LEU A 445 -7.74 22.21 -7.76
C LEU A 445 -6.46 21.81 -7.04
N ASP A 446 -6.06 22.60 -6.04
CA ASP A 446 -4.82 22.44 -5.28
C ASP A 446 -4.70 21.01 -4.74
N GLU A 447 -3.62 20.29 -5.08
CA GLU A 447 -3.31 18.90 -4.68
C GLU A 447 -4.47 17.90 -4.92
N ALA A 448 -5.25 18.08 -6.00
CA ALA A 448 -6.33 17.18 -6.34
C ALA A 448 -5.84 15.78 -6.70
N GLY A 449 -4.66 15.72 -7.30
CA GLY A 449 -4.10 14.52 -7.89
C GLY A 449 -4.65 14.22 -9.29
N GLU A 450 -3.95 13.38 -10.01
CA GLU A 450 -4.33 12.90 -11.35
C GLU A 450 -3.57 11.62 -11.69
N ALA A 451 -4.01 10.87 -12.69
CA ALA A 451 -3.25 9.75 -13.23
C ALA A 451 -3.15 9.83 -14.76
N TRP A 452 -2.02 9.39 -15.27
CA TRP A 452 -1.73 9.28 -16.70
C TRP A 452 -1.66 7.82 -17.12
N VAL A 453 -2.47 7.43 -18.10
CA VAL A 453 -2.34 6.15 -18.82
C VAL A 453 -1.53 6.41 -20.08
N ILE A 454 -0.46 5.66 -20.29
CA ILE A 454 0.44 5.74 -21.44
C ILE A 454 0.38 4.39 -22.17
N TYR A 455 -0.28 4.36 -23.32
CA TYR A 455 -0.43 3.14 -24.13
C TYR A 455 0.91 2.76 -24.77
N SER A 456 1.42 1.56 -24.43
CA SER A 456 2.77 1.13 -24.80
C SER A 456 2.93 0.86 -26.29
N ARG A 457 2.12 0.03 -26.90
CA ARG A 457 2.22 -0.40 -28.30
C ARG A 457 3.54 -1.11 -28.67
N GLY A 458 4.34 -1.54 -27.66
CA GLY A 458 5.62 -2.17 -27.87
C GLY A 458 6.69 -1.28 -28.53
N ASP A 459 6.57 0.04 -28.46
CA ASP A 459 7.45 0.99 -29.13
C ASP A 459 8.10 2.03 -28.19
N LEU A 460 8.14 1.74 -26.89
CA LEU A 460 8.68 2.66 -25.87
C LEU A 460 10.21 2.78 -25.94
N ALA A 461 10.92 1.76 -26.41
CA ALA A 461 12.37 1.73 -26.42
C ALA A 461 12.99 2.97 -27.14
N GLY A 462 13.88 3.67 -26.42
CA GLY A 462 14.53 4.89 -26.92
C GLY A 462 13.62 6.13 -26.97
N GLN A 463 12.37 6.04 -26.47
CA GLN A 463 11.46 7.17 -26.50
C GLN A 463 11.70 8.16 -25.36
N MET A 464 11.39 9.42 -25.65
CA MET A 464 11.18 10.46 -24.66
C MET A 464 9.74 10.94 -24.79
N ILE A 465 8.95 10.72 -23.77
CA ILE A 465 7.57 11.16 -23.69
C ILE A 465 7.49 12.36 -22.74
N ASP A 466 7.12 13.53 -23.25
CA ASP A 466 6.94 14.74 -22.44
C ASP A 466 5.45 15.06 -22.32
N LEU A 467 4.87 14.83 -21.15
CA LEU A 467 3.44 15.00 -20.92
C LEU A 467 2.99 16.45 -20.90
N SER A 468 3.91 17.44 -20.95
CA SER A 468 3.54 18.83 -21.23
C SER A 468 3.08 19.06 -22.65
N ALA A 469 3.35 18.11 -23.56
CA ALA A 469 2.93 18.13 -24.96
C ALA A 469 2.60 16.71 -25.42
N PRO A 470 1.55 16.09 -24.86
CA PRO A 470 1.25 14.68 -25.09
C PRO A 470 0.90 14.42 -26.57
N GLU A 471 1.33 13.28 -27.07
CA GLU A 471 0.97 12.84 -28.42
C GLU A 471 -0.48 12.37 -28.42
N PRO A 472 -1.34 12.88 -29.33
CA PRO A 472 -2.75 12.48 -29.38
C PRO A 472 -2.93 10.96 -29.53
N GLY A 473 -3.74 10.36 -28.66
CA GLY A 473 -4.02 8.94 -28.62
C GLY A 473 -2.86 8.07 -28.11
N ARG A 474 -1.79 8.68 -27.59
CA ARG A 474 -0.71 7.98 -26.90
C ARG A 474 -0.94 7.89 -25.41
N SER A 475 -1.57 8.90 -24.84
CA SER A 475 -1.84 8.97 -23.41
C SER A 475 -3.21 9.56 -23.13
N VAL A 476 -3.73 9.22 -21.96
CA VAL A 476 -4.98 9.75 -21.40
C VAL A 476 -4.68 10.20 -19.98
N VAL A 477 -5.22 11.35 -19.58
CA VAL A 477 -5.16 11.83 -18.20
C VAL A 477 -6.53 11.75 -17.54
N ILE A 478 -6.54 11.32 -16.27
CA ILE A 478 -7.75 11.13 -15.46
C ILE A 478 -7.74 12.18 -14.35
N TYR A 479 -8.79 13.01 -14.29
CA TYR A 479 -8.94 14.08 -13.32
C TYR A 479 -10.07 13.81 -12.33
N PRO A 480 -9.83 14.00 -11.01
CA PRO A 480 -10.90 14.11 -10.02
C PRO A 480 -11.62 15.46 -10.12
N ASP A 481 -12.61 15.70 -9.27
CA ASP A 481 -13.36 16.97 -9.20
C ASP A 481 -13.15 17.74 -7.89
N GLN A 482 -12.30 17.24 -6.99
CA GLN A 482 -12.11 17.81 -5.66
C GLN A 482 -10.63 18.14 -5.40
N ALA A 483 -10.38 19.33 -4.84
CA ALA A 483 -9.07 19.70 -4.31
C ALA A 483 -8.71 18.87 -3.07
N ASP A 484 -7.42 18.73 -2.78
CA ASP A 484 -6.87 17.97 -1.66
C ASP A 484 -7.23 16.47 -1.64
N SER A 485 -7.70 15.87 -2.76
CA SER A 485 -8.17 14.48 -2.78
C SER A 485 -7.05 13.44 -2.92
N LYS A 486 -5.85 13.85 -3.36
CA LYS A 486 -4.70 12.97 -3.58
C LYS A 486 -5.02 11.80 -4.54
N ALA A 487 -5.84 12.04 -5.53
CA ALA A 487 -6.24 11.03 -6.49
C ALA A 487 -5.04 10.54 -7.33
N GLY A 488 -4.92 9.23 -7.49
CA GLY A 488 -3.74 8.60 -8.10
C GLY A 488 -2.63 8.23 -7.10
N ASP A 489 -2.87 8.38 -5.78
CA ASP A 489 -1.99 7.88 -4.70
C ASP A 489 -1.99 6.34 -4.61
N THR A 490 -3.03 5.70 -5.13
CA THR A 490 -3.15 4.24 -5.19
C THR A 490 -3.64 3.84 -6.57
N LEU A 491 -2.85 3.03 -7.26
CA LEU A 491 -3.15 2.52 -8.60
C LEU A 491 -2.91 1.01 -8.65
N ARG A 492 -3.81 0.27 -9.29
CA ARG A 492 -3.63 -1.15 -9.66
C ARG A 492 -4.37 -1.41 -10.97
N ALA A 493 -3.94 -2.45 -11.69
CA ALA A 493 -4.64 -2.91 -12.87
C ALA A 493 -4.84 -4.43 -12.81
N ALA A 494 -6.05 -4.90 -13.13
CA ALA A 494 -6.38 -6.32 -13.23
C ALA A 494 -7.69 -6.50 -14.00
N ASP A 495 -7.87 -7.62 -14.68
CA ASP A 495 -9.10 -8.00 -15.38
C ASP A 495 -10.17 -8.45 -14.37
N LEU A 496 -10.91 -7.48 -13.80
CA LEU A 496 -11.91 -7.71 -12.78
C LEU A 496 -13.17 -8.39 -13.34
N ASP A 497 -13.62 -7.99 -14.54
CA ASP A 497 -14.87 -8.50 -15.12
C ASP A 497 -14.68 -9.71 -16.06
N GLY A 498 -13.44 -10.17 -16.23
CA GLY A 498 -13.08 -11.38 -16.97
C GLY A 498 -13.23 -11.25 -18.49
N ASP A 499 -13.16 -10.05 -19.04
CA ASP A 499 -13.35 -9.79 -20.47
C ASP A 499 -12.04 -9.86 -21.28
N GLY A 500 -10.89 -9.99 -20.58
CA GLY A 500 -9.55 -10.10 -21.11
C GLY A 500 -8.91 -8.76 -21.44
N VAL A 501 -9.36 -7.70 -20.80
CA VAL A 501 -8.77 -6.35 -20.75
C VAL A 501 -8.65 -5.96 -19.28
N ASP A 502 -7.51 -5.40 -18.87
CA ASP A 502 -7.34 -5.01 -17.48
C ASP A 502 -8.18 -3.77 -17.15
N ASP A 503 -8.74 -3.74 -15.93
CA ASP A 503 -9.48 -2.62 -15.37
C ASP A 503 -8.56 -1.79 -14.47
N LEU A 504 -8.73 -0.47 -14.44
CA LEU A 504 -7.94 0.43 -13.61
C LEU A 504 -8.63 0.72 -12.28
N PHE A 505 -7.96 0.39 -11.19
CA PHE A 505 -8.30 0.79 -9.83
C PHE A 505 -7.57 2.11 -9.52
N TYR A 506 -8.32 3.15 -9.20
CA TYR A 506 -7.84 4.52 -9.04
C TYR A 506 -8.29 5.07 -7.68
N GLY A 507 -7.36 5.20 -6.75
CA GLY A 507 -7.60 5.63 -5.38
C GLY A 507 -7.43 7.12 -5.17
N ALA A 508 -8.24 7.67 -4.26
CA ALA A 508 -8.18 9.06 -3.80
C ALA A 508 -8.42 9.08 -2.28
N PRO A 509 -7.36 8.86 -1.46
CA PRO A 509 -7.52 8.62 -0.01
C PRO A 509 -8.07 9.81 0.75
N ASP A 510 -7.80 11.02 0.34
CA ASP A 510 -8.26 12.25 1.02
C ASP A 510 -9.57 12.81 0.43
N TYR A 511 -10.24 12.08 -0.48
CA TYR A 511 -11.52 12.50 -1.06
C TYR A 511 -12.62 12.55 0.00
N ASP A 512 -13.52 13.55 -0.11
CA ASP A 512 -14.68 13.79 0.77
C ASP A 512 -15.97 13.20 0.14
N PRO A 513 -16.25 11.90 0.21
CA PRO A 513 -17.45 11.36 -0.40
C PRO A 513 -18.72 11.75 0.35
N THR A 514 -19.85 11.73 -0.36
CA THR A 514 -21.17 11.75 0.29
C THR A 514 -21.72 10.33 0.35
N GLY A 515 -21.90 9.82 1.57
CA GLY A 515 -22.41 8.50 1.81
C GLY A 515 -23.85 8.27 1.32
N SER A 516 -24.28 7.02 1.28
CA SER A 516 -25.64 6.63 0.93
C SER A 516 -26.72 7.24 1.86
N ASP A 517 -26.33 7.59 3.07
CA ASP A 517 -27.12 8.31 4.07
C ASP A 517 -27.22 9.83 3.82
N GLY A 518 -26.55 10.34 2.80
CA GLY A 518 -26.46 11.75 2.44
C GLY A 518 -25.53 12.58 3.32
N ALA A 519 -24.73 11.93 4.19
CA ALA A 519 -23.73 12.61 5.01
C ALA A 519 -22.43 12.77 4.22
N LEU A 520 -21.82 13.96 4.31
CA LEU A 520 -20.46 14.20 3.83
C LEU A 520 -19.47 13.59 4.83
N ARG A 521 -18.50 12.82 4.35
CA ARG A 521 -17.44 12.19 5.14
C ARG A 521 -16.10 12.78 4.70
N ARG A 522 -15.42 13.48 5.59
CA ARG A 522 -14.17 14.19 5.26
C ARG A 522 -13.00 13.24 5.25
N ASN A 523 -12.19 13.28 4.18
CA ASN A 523 -11.03 12.42 4.01
C ASN A 523 -11.38 10.94 4.28
N ALA A 524 -12.62 10.52 4.01
CA ALA A 524 -12.97 9.12 4.14
C ALA A 524 -12.38 8.29 3.01
N GLY A 525 -12.11 8.96 1.89
CA GLY A 525 -11.52 8.38 0.73
C GLY A 525 -12.52 7.75 -0.24
N MET A 526 -12.02 7.51 -1.44
CA MET A 526 -12.77 6.94 -2.55
C MET A 526 -11.85 6.13 -3.46
N MET A 527 -12.35 5.04 -4.00
CA MET A 527 -11.73 4.32 -5.09
C MET A 527 -12.69 4.27 -6.27
N ALA A 528 -12.19 4.57 -7.47
CA ALA A 528 -12.90 4.35 -8.72
C ALA A 528 -12.33 3.12 -9.43
N VAL A 529 -13.18 2.30 -10.00
CA VAL A 529 -12.82 1.24 -10.94
C VAL A 529 -13.27 1.68 -12.32
N LEU A 530 -12.29 1.96 -13.19
CA LEU A 530 -12.52 2.29 -14.59
C LEU A 530 -12.33 1.03 -15.41
N PHE A 531 -13.41 0.53 -16.01
CA PHE A 531 -13.36 -0.70 -16.79
C PHE A 531 -12.65 -0.49 -18.12
N GLY A 532 -11.65 -1.33 -18.39
CA GLY A 532 -10.88 -1.31 -19.61
C GLY A 532 -11.73 -1.61 -20.85
N GLU A 533 -11.29 -1.14 -21.99
CA GLU A 533 -11.99 -1.39 -23.27
C GLU A 533 -11.01 -1.58 -24.42
N ARG A 534 -11.34 -2.51 -25.31
CA ARG A 534 -10.53 -2.74 -26.51
C ARG A 534 -10.41 -1.49 -27.37
N GLY A 535 -9.16 -1.02 -27.49
CA GLY A 535 -8.82 0.21 -28.20
C GLY A 535 -8.65 1.43 -27.31
N GLY A 536 -8.64 1.21 -26.00
CA GLY A 536 -8.33 2.18 -24.94
C GLY A 536 -9.55 2.75 -24.25
N LEU A 537 -9.34 3.30 -23.08
CA LEU A 537 -10.40 3.93 -22.30
C LEU A 537 -11.09 5.03 -23.08
N PRO A 538 -12.43 5.02 -23.18
CA PRO A 538 -13.19 6.13 -23.76
C PRO A 538 -12.81 7.46 -23.12
N ASN A 539 -12.48 8.46 -23.95
CA ASN A 539 -11.98 9.74 -23.47
C ASN A 539 -12.38 10.89 -24.39
N ASP A 540 -12.34 12.12 -23.90
CA ASP A 540 -12.58 13.35 -24.65
C ASP A 540 -11.23 14.03 -24.97
N ASP A 541 -10.69 13.80 -26.18
CA ASP A 541 -9.42 14.39 -26.63
C ASP A 541 -8.23 14.11 -25.70
N GLY A 542 -8.15 12.90 -25.09
CA GLY A 542 -7.10 12.49 -24.16
C GLY A 542 -7.39 12.82 -22.69
N VAL A 543 -8.62 13.18 -22.35
CA VAL A 543 -9.02 13.55 -20.98
C VAL A 543 -10.22 12.71 -20.53
N ILE A 544 -10.14 12.21 -19.29
CA ILE A 544 -11.25 11.61 -18.55
C ILE A 544 -11.51 12.47 -17.31
N ARG A 545 -12.74 12.97 -17.19
CA ARG A 545 -13.23 13.60 -15.96
C ARG A 545 -14.04 12.59 -15.19
N LEU A 546 -13.52 12.14 -14.06
CA LEU A 546 -14.03 10.98 -13.33
C LEU A 546 -15.52 11.08 -12.97
N PHE A 547 -16.01 12.29 -12.65
CA PHE A 547 -17.41 12.55 -12.25
C PHE A 547 -18.30 13.13 -13.38
N ASP A 548 -17.74 13.30 -14.57
CA ASP A 548 -18.46 13.60 -15.83
C ASP A 548 -17.81 12.77 -16.95
N PRO A 549 -17.88 11.42 -16.82
CA PRO A 549 -17.13 10.53 -17.71
C PRO A 549 -17.66 10.62 -19.15
N PRO A 550 -16.77 10.46 -20.13
CA PRO A 550 -17.16 10.43 -21.53
C PRO A 550 -18.13 9.29 -21.84
N ASP A 551 -18.95 9.47 -22.89
CA ASP A 551 -19.89 8.45 -23.32
C ASP A 551 -19.19 7.11 -23.59
N GLY A 552 -19.65 6.03 -22.96
CA GLY A 552 -19.13 4.67 -23.13
C GLY A 552 -18.19 4.22 -22.03
N LEU A 553 -17.54 5.10 -21.28
CA LEU A 553 -16.71 4.69 -20.16
C LEU A 553 -17.57 4.17 -19.00
N ARG A 554 -17.29 2.94 -18.56
CA ARG A 554 -17.88 2.37 -17.35
C ARG A 554 -17.00 2.73 -16.16
N VAL A 555 -17.60 3.28 -15.11
CA VAL A 555 -16.92 3.59 -13.85
C VAL A 555 -17.78 3.14 -12.68
N ARG A 556 -17.18 2.51 -11.66
CA ARG A 556 -17.82 2.20 -10.38
C ARG A 556 -17.01 2.79 -9.24
N PHE A 557 -17.68 3.13 -8.15
CA PHE A 557 -17.04 3.76 -7.01
C PHE A 557 -17.22 2.93 -5.74
N ILE A 558 -16.19 2.92 -4.91
CA ILE A 558 -16.19 2.44 -3.53
C ILE A 558 -15.84 3.64 -2.65
N ILE A 559 -16.58 3.88 -1.58
CA ILE A 559 -16.36 5.04 -0.70
C ILE A 559 -16.13 4.59 0.75
N GLY A 560 -15.22 5.30 1.42
CA GLY A 560 -14.82 5.01 2.79
C GLY A 560 -15.93 5.21 3.83
N THR A 561 -15.72 4.67 5.02
CA THR A 561 -16.71 4.56 6.09
C THR A 561 -16.88 5.83 6.89
N ASP A 562 -15.79 6.42 7.39
CA ASP A 562 -15.83 7.47 8.40
C ASP A 562 -14.85 8.62 8.08
N ASP A 563 -14.99 9.74 8.81
CA ASP A 563 -14.13 10.90 8.63
C ASP A 563 -12.67 10.56 8.96
N ASN A 564 -11.75 10.80 8.01
CA ASN A 564 -10.30 10.60 8.09
C ASN A 564 -9.84 9.12 8.06
N ASP A 565 -10.64 8.23 7.50
CA ASP A 565 -10.25 6.83 7.27
C ASP A 565 -9.22 6.68 6.16
N MET A 566 -9.23 7.58 5.17
CA MET A 566 -8.28 7.63 4.04
C MET A 566 -8.23 6.31 3.25
N MET A 567 -9.34 5.89 2.65
CA MET A 567 -9.46 4.69 1.83
C MET A 567 -9.42 5.01 0.33
N PRO A 568 -8.67 4.26 -0.52
CA PRO A 568 -7.58 3.37 -0.19
C PRO A 568 -6.26 4.12 -0.09
N TYR A 569 -5.41 3.76 0.84
CA TYR A 569 -4.01 4.19 0.89
C TYR A 569 -3.05 3.08 0.43
N ALA A 570 -3.52 1.87 0.38
CA ALA A 570 -2.95 0.71 -0.27
C ALA A 570 -4.07 -0.22 -0.74
N LEU A 571 -3.77 -1.03 -1.74
CA LEU A 571 -4.72 -1.91 -2.39
C LEU A 571 -4.01 -3.19 -2.83
N ALA A 572 -4.54 -4.34 -2.41
CA ALA A 572 -4.23 -5.62 -3.04
C ALA A 572 -5.42 -6.07 -3.89
N VAL A 573 -5.14 -6.74 -4.99
CA VAL A 573 -6.13 -7.34 -5.88
C VAL A 573 -5.71 -8.77 -6.21
N GLY A 574 -6.65 -9.71 -6.15
CA GLY A 574 -6.39 -11.12 -6.43
C GLY A 574 -7.59 -11.99 -6.09
N ASP A 575 -7.65 -13.22 -6.57
CA ASP A 575 -8.70 -14.20 -6.26
C ASP A 575 -8.47 -14.76 -4.85
N VAL A 576 -9.08 -14.14 -3.85
CA VAL A 576 -8.92 -14.46 -2.42
C VAL A 576 -9.77 -15.66 -2.00
N ASP A 577 -10.96 -15.80 -2.58
CA ASP A 577 -11.94 -16.83 -2.18
C ASP A 577 -11.94 -18.08 -3.11
N GLY A 578 -11.13 -18.07 -4.17
CA GLY A 578 -10.94 -19.17 -5.09
C GLY A 578 -12.08 -19.34 -6.10
N ASP A 579 -12.89 -18.31 -6.33
CA ASP A 579 -14.03 -18.37 -7.24
C ASP A 579 -13.66 -18.07 -8.70
N GLY A 580 -12.44 -17.60 -8.95
CA GLY A 580 -11.87 -17.30 -10.25
C GLY A 580 -12.17 -15.88 -10.72
N VAL A 581 -12.69 -15.02 -9.86
CA VAL A 581 -12.87 -13.57 -10.07
C VAL A 581 -11.88 -12.83 -9.19
N VAL A 582 -11.34 -11.73 -9.66
CA VAL A 582 -10.44 -10.89 -8.87
C VAL A 582 -11.23 -10.21 -7.75
N ASP A 583 -10.76 -10.37 -6.52
CA ASP A 583 -11.28 -9.70 -5.32
C ASP A 583 -10.49 -8.42 -5.05
N ILE A 584 -11.04 -7.54 -4.22
CA ILE A 584 -10.53 -6.21 -3.98
C ILE A 584 -10.26 -6.05 -2.48
N ALA A 585 -9.02 -5.79 -2.09
CA ALA A 585 -8.65 -5.60 -0.68
C ALA A 585 -8.07 -4.19 -0.43
N PRO A 586 -8.91 -3.14 -0.29
CA PRO A 586 -8.44 -1.81 0.07
C PRO A 586 -8.21 -1.69 1.57
N ASN A 587 -7.23 -0.89 1.96
CA ASN A 587 -7.09 -0.46 3.34
C ASN A 587 -7.74 0.91 3.59
N ALA A 588 -8.01 1.20 4.86
CA ALA A 588 -8.32 2.53 5.39
C ALA A 588 -7.28 2.84 6.47
N MET A 589 -6.21 3.57 6.10
CA MET A 589 -5.05 3.77 6.97
C MET A 589 -5.40 4.48 8.28
N GLY A 590 -6.36 5.39 8.24
CA GLY A 590 -6.87 6.13 9.40
C GLY A 590 -8.03 5.47 10.12
N GLY A 591 -8.48 4.30 9.67
CA GLY A 591 -9.64 3.60 10.22
C GLY A 591 -9.54 3.37 11.74
N ASP A 592 -10.66 3.56 12.43
CA ASP A 592 -10.74 3.55 13.88
C ASP A 592 -11.22 2.19 14.45
N GLY A 593 -11.23 1.15 13.64
CA GLY A 593 -11.73 -0.19 13.97
C GLY A 593 -13.25 -0.23 14.10
N GLN A 594 -13.80 -1.43 14.16
CA GLN A 594 -15.26 -1.62 14.25
C GLN A 594 -15.87 -0.77 15.37
N PHE A 595 -16.90 0.01 15.05
CA PHE A 595 -17.56 0.98 15.93
C PHE A 595 -16.68 2.15 16.40
N ASN A 596 -15.59 2.45 15.71
CA ASN A 596 -14.68 3.58 16.00
C ASN A 596 -14.12 3.56 17.43
N HIS A 597 -13.68 2.38 17.88
CA HIS A 597 -13.14 2.17 19.23
C HIS A 597 -11.63 2.20 19.30
N LEU A 598 -10.94 1.97 18.18
CA LEU A 598 -9.49 1.81 18.08
C LEU A 598 -8.91 2.93 17.21
N GLN A 599 -8.70 4.10 17.77
CA GLN A 599 -8.28 5.28 17.03
C GLN A 599 -7.06 5.04 16.13
N ASN A 600 -7.22 5.30 14.82
CA ASN A 600 -6.20 5.14 13.79
C ASN A 600 -5.51 3.75 13.85
N ALA A 601 -6.30 2.71 14.07
CA ALA A 601 -5.80 1.34 14.08
C ALA A 601 -5.45 0.86 12.67
N GLY A 602 -6.09 1.47 11.67
CA GLY A 602 -6.14 1.00 10.30
C GLY A 602 -7.18 -0.12 10.14
N GLU A 603 -7.76 -0.18 8.98
CA GLU A 603 -8.76 -1.18 8.59
C GLU A 603 -8.42 -1.74 7.22
N ILE A 604 -8.72 -3.00 6.99
CA ILE A 604 -8.59 -3.65 5.69
C ILE A 604 -9.92 -4.31 5.40
N TYR A 605 -10.46 -4.02 4.23
CA TYR A 605 -11.68 -4.62 3.72
C TYR A 605 -11.31 -5.66 2.68
N VAL A 606 -11.96 -6.82 2.68
CA VAL A 606 -11.86 -7.80 1.59
C VAL A 606 -13.23 -7.90 0.95
N LEU A 607 -13.31 -7.49 -0.30
CA LEU A 607 -14.55 -7.34 -1.07
C LEU A 607 -14.57 -8.34 -2.21
N SER A 608 -15.59 -9.18 -2.29
CA SER A 608 -15.74 -10.11 -3.40
C SER A 608 -15.98 -9.35 -4.71
N GLY A 609 -15.13 -9.60 -5.71
CA GLY A 609 -15.26 -9.04 -7.05
C GLY A 609 -16.54 -9.50 -7.74
N ALA A 610 -16.93 -10.75 -7.53
CA ALA A 610 -18.17 -11.31 -8.06
C ALA A 610 -19.41 -10.56 -7.52
N GLU A 611 -19.41 -10.20 -6.24
CA GLU A 611 -20.47 -9.37 -5.66
C GLU A 611 -20.43 -7.94 -6.16
N PHE A 612 -19.22 -7.36 -6.28
CA PHE A 612 -19.04 -6.00 -6.80
C PHE A 612 -19.53 -5.88 -8.25
N LEU A 613 -19.38 -6.90 -9.07
CA LEU A 613 -19.83 -6.93 -10.45
C LEU A 613 -21.34 -7.19 -10.61
N SER A 614 -22.01 -7.69 -9.56
CA SER A 614 -23.44 -8.06 -9.63
C SER A 614 -24.34 -6.85 -9.93
N PRO A 615 -25.23 -6.94 -10.94
CA PRO A 615 -26.16 -5.87 -11.25
C PRO A 615 -27.32 -5.75 -10.25
N ASP A 616 -27.55 -6.78 -9.43
CA ASP A 616 -28.68 -6.86 -8.49
C ASP A 616 -28.30 -6.39 -7.07
N HIS A 617 -27.05 -6.00 -6.86
CA HIS A 617 -26.62 -5.47 -5.56
C HIS A 617 -27.12 -4.03 -5.35
N VAL A 618 -28.43 -3.90 -5.27
CA VAL A 618 -29.06 -2.79 -4.55
C VAL A 618 -28.83 -3.08 -3.08
N MET A 619 -27.98 -2.31 -2.41
CA MET A 619 -27.88 -2.33 -0.96
C MET A 619 -29.29 -2.23 -0.36
N THR A 620 -29.91 -3.39 -0.11
CA THR A 620 -31.10 -3.44 0.73
C THR A 620 -30.62 -3.00 2.10
N THR A 621 -30.98 -1.79 2.47
CA THR A 621 -30.84 -1.27 3.82
C THR A 621 -31.27 -2.36 4.80
N VAL A 622 -30.32 -3.03 5.43
CA VAL A 622 -30.53 -4.00 6.51
C VAL A 622 -31.05 -3.28 7.77
N GLU A 623 -31.20 -1.94 7.70
CA GLU A 623 -31.77 -1.11 8.77
C GLU A 623 -33.12 -1.63 9.32
N SER A 624 -33.94 -2.30 8.50
CA SER A 624 -35.26 -2.76 9.01
C SER A 624 -35.24 -4.06 9.80
N THR A 625 -34.22 -4.92 9.61
CA THR A 625 -34.14 -6.21 10.33
C THR A 625 -33.23 -6.15 11.55
N LEU A 626 -32.16 -5.36 11.51
CA LEU A 626 -31.26 -5.20 12.67
C LEU A 626 -31.90 -4.29 13.73
N GLU A 627 -32.62 -3.21 13.36
CA GLU A 627 -33.44 -2.44 14.31
C GLU A 627 -34.50 -3.31 14.97
N ALA A 628 -35.16 -4.23 14.23
CA ALA A 628 -36.12 -5.15 14.79
C ALA A 628 -35.49 -6.21 15.71
N ALA A 629 -34.29 -6.73 15.35
CA ALA A 629 -33.57 -7.71 16.19
C ALA A 629 -32.93 -7.01 17.41
N THR A 630 -32.38 -5.83 17.26
CA THR A 630 -31.80 -5.02 18.34
C THR A 630 -32.91 -4.54 19.29
N ALA A 631 -34.06 -4.11 18.77
CA ALA A 631 -35.21 -3.74 19.57
C ALA A 631 -35.79 -4.97 20.33
N ALA A 632 -35.80 -6.17 19.74
CA ALA A 632 -36.23 -7.40 20.39
C ALA A 632 -35.22 -7.87 21.47
N ALA A 633 -33.90 -7.73 21.21
CA ALA A 633 -32.83 -8.04 22.17
C ALA A 633 -32.83 -7.06 23.36
N ILE A 634 -33.01 -5.76 23.08
CA ILE A 634 -33.12 -4.72 24.11
C ILE A 634 -34.36 -4.91 24.95
N THR A 635 -35.49 -5.34 24.36
CA THR A 635 -36.74 -5.60 25.11
C THR A 635 -36.62 -6.85 26.01
N THR A 636 -35.81 -7.84 25.62
CA THR A 636 -35.55 -9.04 26.41
C THR A 636 -34.50 -8.79 27.51
N ALA A 637 -33.49 -7.96 27.26
CA ALA A 637 -32.48 -7.59 28.23
C ALA A 637 -33.02 -6.60 29.30
N ALA A 638 -33.92 -5.69 28.90
CA ALA A 638 -34.54 -4.72 29.81
C ALA A 638 -35.46 -5.38 30.90
N ALA A 639 -35.84 -6.64 30.71
CA ALA A 639 -36.66 -7.36 31.69
C ALA A 639 -35.83 -7.97 32.85
N THR A 640 -34.49 -7.98 32.79
CA THR A 640 -33.62 -8.64 33.77
C THR A 640 -32.50 -7.79 34.33
N ALA A 641 -32.32 -6.53 33.87
CA ALA A 641 -31.29 -5.63 34.36
C ALA A 641 -31.78 -4.71 35.48
N PRO A 642 -30.94 -4.36 36.46
CA PRO A 642 -31.27 -3.30 37.43
C PRO A 642 -31.42 -1.96 36.70
N PRO A 643 -32.27 -1.04 37.20
CA PRO A 643 -32.54 0.20 36.50
C PRO A 643 -31.27 1.04 36.30
N LEU A 644 -30.98 1.38 35.03
CA LEU A 644 -29.95 2.30 34.65
C LEU A 644 -30.26 3.71 35.20
N PRO A 645 -29.26 4.51 35.60
CA PRO A 645 -29.50 5.87 36.06
C PRO A 645 -30.02 6.72 34.90
N ASP A 646 -30.88 7.63 35.24
CA ASP A 646 -31.78 8.47 34.45
C ASP A 646 -31.04 9.19 33.29
N ALA A 647 -31.32 8.81 32.04
CA ALA A 647 -30.74 9.39 30.81
C ALA A 647 -31.06 10.90 30.62
N THR A 648 -31.84 11.48 31.51
CA THR A 648 -32.19 12.90 31.49
C THR A 648 -31.07 13.83 31.97
N VAL A 649 -29.96 13.33 32.52
CA VAL A 649 -28.85 14.16 33.06
C VAL A 649 -27.86 14.57 31.98
N VAL A 650 -27.72 13.82 30.90
CA VAL A 650 -26.74 14.09 29.82
C VAL A 650 -27.17 15.25 28.90
N ALA A 651 -28.44 15.64 28.91
CA ALA A 651 -28.97 16.72 28.06
C ALA A 651 -28.76 18.15 28.66
N ARG A 652 -28.12 18.26 29.83
CA ARG A 652 -27.83 19.59 30.43
C ARG A 652 -26.38 19.94 30.07
N ALA A 653 -26.19 21.01 29.30
CA ALA A 653 -24.88 21.64 29.13
C ALA A 653 -24.28 21.96 30.53
N GLY A 654 -23.11 21.37 30.81
CA GLY A 654 -22.43 21.56 32.10
C GLY A 654 -22.06 23.01 32.35
N ASP A 655 -22.05 23.39 33.64
CA ASP A 655 -21.61 24.74 34.08
C ASP A 655 -20.07 24.76 34.12
N ARG A 656 -19.45 25.35 33.11
CA ARG A 656 -18.00 25.41 32.94
C ARG A 656 -17.26 26.07 34.13
N GLU A 657 -17.85 27.03 34.80
CA GLU A 657 -17.23 27.71 35.96
C GLU A 657 -17.25 26.81 37.21
N ARG A 658 -18.32 26.02 37.44
CA ARG A 658 -18.31 24.99 38.48
C ARG A 658 -17.34 23.88 38.14
N GLY A 659 -17.30 23.47 36.89
CA GLY A 659 -16.34 22.49 36.41
C GLY A 659 -14.89 22.91 36.63
N ARG A 660 -14.58 24.20 36.46
CA ARG A 660 -13.28 24.77 36.79
C ARG A 660 -12.92 24.62 38.27
N GLN A 661 -13.89 24.86 39.15
CA GLN A 661 -13.69 24.69 40.60
C GLN A 661 -13.44 23.20 40.92
N HIS A 662 -14.27 22.30 40.40
CA HIS A 662 -14.09 20.85 40.56
C HIS A 662 -12.73 20.37 40.06
N TYR A 663 -12.29 20.86 38.90
CA TYR A 663 -10.99 20.56 38.34
C TYR A 663 -9.83 21.00 39.24
N GLN A 664 -9.89 22.23 39.75
CA GLN A 664 -8.84 22.77 40.60
C GLN A 664 -8.75 22.07 41.95
N GLU A 665 -9.89 21.59 42.49
CA GLU A 665 -9.94 20.87 43.77
C GLU A 665 -9.36 19.44 43.68
N THR A 666 -9.46 18.78 42.52
CA THR A 666 -9.18 17.32 42.44
C THR A 666 -8.23 16.93 41.33
N CYS A 667 -8.33 17.50 40.13
CA CYS A 667 -7.61 17.04 38.93
C CYS A 667 -6.29 17.79 38.71
N ALA A 668 -6.23 19.09 39.09
CA ALA A 668 -5.09 19.94 38.80
C ALA A 668 -3.78 19.47 39.47
N GLY A 669 -3.87 18.75 40.59
CA GLY A 669 -2.69 18.18 41.25
C GLY A 669 -1.89 17.16 40.42
N CYS A 670 -2.59 16.42 39.57
CA CYS A 670 -1.98 15.45 38.69
C CYS A 670 -1.85 15.95 37.23
N HIS A 671 -2.85 16.71 36.76
CA HIS A 671 -2.94 17.09 35.35
C HIS A 671 -2.50 18.55 35.07
N GLY A 672 -2.04 19.30 36.10
CA GLY A 672 -1.68 20.71 35.95
C GLY A 672 -2.88 21.65 35.97
N PHE A 673 -2.66 22.92 36.23
CA PHE A 673 -3.75 23.91 36.37
C PHE A 673 -4.42 24.31 35.05
N ALA A 674 -3.68 24.18 33.94
CA ALA A 674 -4.18 24.42 32.60
C ALA A 674 -4.30 23.12 31.77
N GLY A 675 -4.19 21.94 32.41
CA GLY A 675 -4.25 20.65 31.75
C GLY A 675 -2.95 20.22 31.04
N GLU A 676 -1.84 20.86 31.40
CA GLU A 676 -0.51 20.66 30.82
C GLU A 676 0.18 19.35 31.24
N GLY A 677 -0.40 18.62 32.19
CA GLY A 677 0.18 17.41 32.78
C GLY A 677 1.26 17.69 33.82
N VAL A 678 1.52 16.72 34.68
CA VAL A 678 2.61 16.73 35.65
C VAL A 678 3.48 15.50 35.47
N PRO A 679 4.79 15.63 35.23
CA PRO A 679 5.69 14.50 34.98
C PRO A 679 5.56 13.41 36.03
N ASN A 680 5.39 12.16 35.61
CA ASN A 680 5.20 10.96 36.44
C ASN A 680 3.97 10.95 37.36
N LEU A 681 3.01 11.85 37.18
CA LEU A 681 1.76 11.90 37.96
C LEU A 681 0.51 11.82 37.07
N GLY A 682 0.43 12.64 36.04
CA GLY A 682 -0.72 12.65 35.15
C GLY A 682 -0.39 13.22 33.77
N LEU A 683 -0.96 12.63 32.73
CA LEU A 683 -0.75 13.03 31.35
C LEU A 683 -1.36 14.41 31.07
N PRO A 684 -0.85 15.13 30.06
CA PRO A 684 -1.48 16.33 29.55
C PRO A 684 -2.91 16.06 29.09
N LEU A 685 -3.87 16.85 29.54
CA LEU A 685 -5.26 16.74 29.12
C LEU A 685 -5.51 17.46 27.80
N VAL A 686 -4.78 18.54 27.53
CA VAL A 686 -4.94 19.35 26.32
C VAL A 686 -4.60 18.59 25.03
N SER A 687 -3.79 17.56 25.12
CA SER A 687 -3.42 16.65 24.01
C SER A 687 -3.89 15.20 24.25
N SER A 688 -4.79 14.99 25.21
CA SER A 688 -5.28 13.63 25.49
C SER A 688 -6.24 13.15 24.41
N PRO A 689 -5.98 12.03 23.74
CA PRO A 689 -6.88 11.45 22.76
C PRO A 689 -8.28 11.20 23.32
N LEU A 690 -8.39 10.67 24.53
CA LEU A 690 -9.66 10.48 25.22
C LEU A 690 -10.49 11.77 25.32
N LEU A 691 -9.84 12.91 25.54
CA LEU A 691 -10.54 14.19 25.62
C LEU A 691 -10.77 14.82 24.25
N LEU A 692 -10.00 14.47 23.27
CA LEU A 692 -10.20 14.95 21.91
C LEU A 692 -11.41 14.28 21.26
N TYR A 693 -11.59 12.99 21.46
CA TYR A 693 -12.48 12.18 20.63
C TYR A 693 -13.64 11.51 21.38
N ALA A 694 -13.52 11.21 22.68
CA ALA A 694 -14.60 10.55 23.40
C ALA A 694 -15.84 11.45 23.57
N SER A 695 -17.03 10.86 23.48
CA SER A 695 -18.28 11.55 23.81
C SER A 695 -18.34 11.96 25.27
N ASP A 696 -19.18 12.95 25.61
CA ASP A 696 -19.38 13.36 27.00
C ASP A 696 -19.95 12.20 27.86
N ALA A 697 -20.72 11.30 27.27
CA ALA A 697 -21.23 10.09 27.94
C ALA A 697 -20.09 9.10 28.24
N THR A 698 -19.15 8.92 27.32
CA THR A 698 -17.95 8.09 27.51
C THR A 698 -17.04 8.70 28.58
N LEU A 699 -16.81 10.00 28.54
CA LEU A 699 -16.03 10.71 29.58
C LEU A 699 -16.69 10.62 30.95
N LEU A 700 -18.01 10.70 31.01
CA LEU A 700 -18.75 10.54 32.26
C LEU A 700 -18.56 9.13 32.86
N THR A 701 -18.64 8.12 32.01
CA THR A 701 -18.40 6.73 32.41
C THR A 701 -16.96 6.51 32.87
N PHE A 702 -15.99 7.04 32.13
CA PHE A 702 -14.57 7.01 32.48
C PHE A 702 -14.28 7.70 33.81
N LEU A 703 -14.78 8.90 34.02
CA LEU A 703 -14.61 9.64 35.27
C LEU A 703 -15.24 8.89 36.46
N ARG A 704 -16.34 8.21 36.25
CA ARG A 704 -16.98 7.40 37.28
C ARG A 704 -16.19 6.16 37.68
N SER A 705 -15.59 5.48 36.71
CA SER A 705 -14.80 4.26 36.95
C SER A 705 -13.40 4.59 37.46
N GLY A 706 -12.82 5.73 37.03
CA GLY A 706 -11.39 6.01 37.18
C GLY A 706 -10.55 5.01 36.40
N ARG A 707 -9.25 5.00 36.65
CA ARG A 707 -8.29 4.07 36.04
C ARG A 707 -7.32 3.52 37.08
N ALA A 708 -7.23 2.21 37.23
CA ALA A 708 -6.33 1.54 38.18
C ALA A 708 -4.83 1.73 37.75
N ALA A 709 -3.91 1.64 38.71
CA ALA A 709 -2.48 1.82 38.42
C ALA A 709 -1.91 0.70 37.51
N ASP A 710 -2.54 -0.46 37.55
CA ASP A 710 -2.18 -1.68 36.79
C ASP A 710 -3.05 -1.86 35.54
N HIS A 711 -3.85 -0.88 35.17
CA HIS A 711 -4.63 -0.92 33.93
C HIS A 711 -3.71 -0.79 32.73
N SER A 712 -3.96 -1.54 31.66
CA SER A 712 -3.14 -1.57 30.44
C SER A 712 -2.86 -0.16 29.85
N ASP A 713 -3.87 0.72 29.88
CA ASP A 713 -3.76 2.08 29.36
C ASP A 713 -3.21 3.10 30.38
N ASN A 714 -2.72 2.64 31.52
CA ASN A 714 -2.16 3.53 32.53
C ASN A 714 -0.64 3.61 32.41
N VAL A 715 -0.16 4.47 31.55
CA VAL A 715 1.28 4.66 31.27
C VAL A 715 2.07 5.34 32.39
N THR A 716 1.39 5.96 33.37
CA THR A 716 2.08 6.62 34.50
C THR A 716 2.25 5.71 35.71
N GLY A 717 1.56 4.58 35.76
CA GLY A 717 1.53 3.70 36.96
C GLY A 717 0.85 4.34 38.18
N VAL A 718 0.22 5.50 38.03
CA VAL A 718 -0.50 6.19 39.10
C VAL A 718 -2.00 6.04 38.86
N SER A 719 -2.74 5.51 39.86
CA SER A 719 -4.18 5.33 39.69
C SER A 719 -4.91 6.65 39.63
N MET A 720 -5.84 6.77 38.68
CA MET A 720 -6.85 7.81 38.65
C MET A 720 -8.08 7.34 39.45
N PRO A 721 -8.38 7.93 40.61
CA PRO A 721 -9.48 7.43 41.43
C PRO A 721 -10.84 7.76 40.78
N PRO A 722 -11.89 6.90 40.98
CA PRO A 722 -13.24 7.19 40.54
C PRO A 722 -13.71 8.59 40.99
N SER A 723 -14.36 9.32 40.07
CA SER A 723 -14.83 10.71 40.28
C SER A 723 -13.75 11.67 40.81
N GLY A 724 -12.47 11.45 40.43
CA GLY A 724 -11.37 12.27 40.98
C GLY A 724 -11.13 12.10 42.49
N GLY A 725 -11.59 10.98 43.08
CA GLY A 725 -11.54 10.75 44.52
C GLY A 725 -12.71 11.37 45.29
N ARG A 726 -13.74 11.84 44.62
CA ARG A 726 -14.95 12.47 45.18
C ARG A 726 -16.17 11.58 44.97
N PRO A 727 -16.42 10.59 45.86
CA PRO A 727 -17.56 9.70 45.76
C PRO A 727 -18.92 10.37 45.96
N ASP A 728 -18.90 11.60 46.45
CA ASP A 728 -20.07 12.46 46.66
C ASP A 728 -20.51 13.21 45.40
N TRP A 729 -19.72 13.20 44.33
CA TRP A 729 -20.06 13.89 43.08
C TRP A 729 -21.15 13.16 42.32
N THR A 730 -22.12 13.92 41.85
CA THR A 730 -23.21 13.49 41.00
C THR A 730 -22.82 13.51 39.51
N ASP A 731 -23.64 12.97 38.63
CA ASP A 731 -23.46 13.08 37.17
C ASP A 731 -23.49 14.55 36.71
N ALA A 732 -24.22 15.39 37.40
CA ALA A 732 -24.25 16.83 37.11
C ALA A 732 -22.90 17.51 37.41
N ASP A 733 -22.24 17.13 38.52
CA ASP A 733 -20.91 17.63 38.87
C ASP A 733 -19.84 17.18 37.92
N LEU A 734 -19.92 15.91 37.46
CA LEU A 734 -19.03 15.35 36.43
C LEU A 734 -19.29 15.98 35.06
N ALA A 735 -20.52 16.26 34.67
CA ALA A 735 -20.87 16.99 33.45
C ALA A 735 -20.31 18.41 33.45
N ASP A 736 -20.36 19.12 34.61
CA ASP A 736 -19.73 20.44 34.79
C ASP A 736 -18.20 20.34 34.63
N LEU A 737 -17.57 19.29 35.18
CA LEU A 737 -16.14 19.01 35.02
C LEU A 737 -15.77 18.74 33.56
N ILE A 738 -16.54 17.93 32.84
CA ILE A 738 -16.33 17.64 31.40
C ILE A 738 -16.41 18.93 30.59
N ALA A 739 -17.41 19.78 30.83
CA ALA A 739 -17.55 21.06 30.15
C ALA A 739 -16.33 21.98 30.33
N TYR A 740 -15.69 21.93 31.50
CA TYR A 740 -14.46 22.70 31.77
C TYR A 740 -13.26 22.08 31.04
N ILE A 741 -13.07 20.76 31.13
CA ILE A 741 -11.93 20.07 30.53
C ILE A 741 -11.95 20.21 29.01
N ARG A 742 -13.12 20.07 28.35
CA ARG A 742 -13.31 20.38 26.94
C ARG A 742 -12.83 21.79 26.58
N GLY A 743 -13.14 22.75 27.43
CA GLY A 743 -12.71 24.13 27.24
C GLY A 743 -11.22 24.41 27.50
N LEU A 744 -10.48 23.54 28.18
CA LEU A 744 -9.02 23.61 28.24
C LEU A 744 -8.41 23.26 26.89
N ARG A 745 -8.97 22.23 26.26
CA ARG A 745 -8.60 21.83 24.90
C ARG A 745 -8.74 22.98 23.89
N ASP A 746 -9.90 23.62 23.87
CA ASP A 746 -10.22 24.72 22.94
C ASP A 746 -9.29 25.94 23.11
N GLN A 747 -8.69 26.10 24.27
CA GLN A 747 -7.70 27.17 24.55
C GLN A 747 -6.28 26.75 24.15
N GLY A 748 -5.94 25.46 24.22
CA GLY A 748 -4.66 24.89 23.74
C GLY A 748 -4.53 24.96 22.21
N ALA A 749 -5.61 24.72 21.49
CA ALA A 749 -5.68 24.81 20.04
C ALA A 749 -5.59 26.26 19.49
N ALA A 750 -5.72 27.28 20.34
CA ALA A 750 -5.67 28.70 19.95
C ALA A 750 -4.30 29.38 20.17
N GLN A 751 -3.26 28.63 20.55
CA GLN A 751 -1.90 29.18 20.65
C GLN A 751 -1.09 28.71 19.45
N PRO A 752 -0.52 29.66 18.65
CA PRO A 752 0.25 29.36 17.44
C PRO A 752 1.58 28.68 17.73
#